data_b9ea6ccf0916cb6ae240a618755c6f4a
#
_entry.id   b9ea6ccf0916cb6ae240a618755c6f4a
#
_cell.length_a   1.000
_cell.length_b   1.000
_cell.length_c   1.000
_cell.angle_alpha   90.00
_cell.angle_beta   90.00
_cell.angle_gamma   90.00
#
_symmetry.space_group_name_H-M   'P 1'
#
loop_
_entity.id
_entity.type
_entity.pdbx_description
1 polymer ?
#
loop_
_entity_poly.entity_id
_entity_poly.type
_entity_poly.pdbx_seq_one_letter_code
_entity_poly.pdbx_strand_id
1 'polypeptide(L)'
;MLQVAIYGKGGIGKSTVSANISYQLASEGKTVAQIGCDPKHDSTRLLLNGRTQKTILDHINTGDDSEVLSIGKNGIYCLEAGGPEPGVGCAGRGILTAFDFIEKEDLLPEVDVRLYDVLGDVVCGGFAVPLRKKYADLVFIVTSGEFMSLYAANNTLKGVRNYDRGTPRVGGIILNCRGKEGEREYVSNFADAVGLPIIATIPRDPEFSKSESKGCTVSESSPGSKAARSIEPIVRTIIENLNGKGTRYEADPLDDDDLDKVAKGIPVERKQDRCDIRRDLAICEKNTLRTCGARSPFGLCYDIEDSDVIVHGPTSCAYMFSQSYDTYDMLCGEISKRRSSERVFCTDIDDTASIYGASEKLRSLINERLSSGTKTVFVVTTCVPAIIGDDVVGVCADCEKENPGHRVIPVIADGILNGGASQCYMIGIQATSELIDDDILPEKGLINLIGYYKNTDPVARAHDDLEHILGLAGLRINTLIGSYQTSGRFSKMKRASMNIPFAESKLSEKCGRYLEERFGTPYFPHHVPVGMIQTEQWMREIGKVTSMPDDEITKKIGSLKEFYDECMEGIRGKTVGKTTLIYAYESMDISWMLELSEVMGFKVIEIVCPTVTKWTIESDVMDNIKDIPIVRDANLNILKERMAELDPDFTIGISAYVSSLGIRTISPDSVGPGFRSMADFGKRIINMLRLEALQ
;
A
#
# COMPACT_ATOMS: atom_id res chain seq x y z
N MET A 1 -9.73 -38.87 3.88
CA MET A 1 -10.18 -37.66 4.62
C MET A 1 -10.88 -36.72 3.65
N LEU A 2 -12.06 -36.18 4.02
CA LEU A 2 -12.79 -35.15 3.28
C LEU A 2 -12.82 -33.88 4.12
N GLN A 3 -12.51 -32.74 3.51
CA GLN A 3 -12.54 -31.42 4.16
C GLN A 3 -13.78 -30.65 3.73
N VAL A 4 -14.63 -30.27 4.67
CA VAL A 4 -15.95 -29.66 4.42
C VAL A 4 -15.99 -28.28 5.05
N ALA A 5 -16.35 -27.23 4.31
CA ALA A 5 -16.55 -25.89 4.83
C ALA A 5 -18.03 -25.47 4.79
N ILE A 6 -18.51 -24.89 5.87
CA ILE A 6 -19.87 -24.37 6.02
C ILE A 6 -19.79 -22.84 6.05
N TYR A 7 -20.40 -22.17 5.06
CA TYR A 7 -20.47 -20.74 4.91
C TYR A 7 -21.93 -20.23 4.98
N GLY A 8 -22.11 -18.93 5.23
CA GLY A 8 -23.41 -18.26 5.23
C GLY A 8 -23.41 -17.08 6.20
N LYS A 9 -24.36 -16.16 6.07
CA LYS A 9 -24.47 -14.90 6.85
C LYS A 9 -24.30 -15.11 8.37
N GLY A 10 -23.70 -14.14 9.04
CA GLY A 10 -23.62 -14.09 10.51
C GLY A 10 -25.01 -14.25 11.17
N GLY A 11 -25.13 -15.12 12.17
CA GLY A 11 -26.40 -15.40 12.84
C GLY A 11 -27.41 -16.25 12.07
N ILE A 12 -27.07 -16.81 10.89
CA ILE A 12 -27.94 -17.69 10.11
C ILE A 12 -28.13 -19.08 10.74
N GLY A 13 -27.34 -19.44 11.77
CA GLY A 13 -27.39 -20.72 12.46
C GLY A 13 -26.36 -21.74 11.96
N LYS A 14 -25.28 -21.30 11.34
CA LYS A 14 -24.19 -22.20 10.84
C LYS A 14 -23.65 -23.11 11.91
N SER A 15 -23.26 -22.56 13.09
CA SER A 15 -22.65 -23.33 14.17
C SER A 15 -23.60 -24.40 14.72
N THR A 16 -24.89 -24.10 14.82
CA THR A 16 -25.91 -25.08 15.18
C THR A 16 -26.01 -26.20 14.11
N VAL A 17 -26.01 -25.83 12.83
CA VAL A 17 -26.04 -26.81 11.72
C VAL A 17 -24.76 -27.63 11.71
N SER A 18 -23.59 -27.02 11.82
CA SER A 18 -22.27 -27.68 11.85
C SER A 18 -22.17 -28.69 12.98
N ALA A 19 -22.55 -28.32 14.20
CA ALA A 19 -22.53 -29.22 15.36
C ALA A 19 -23.46 -30.43 15.16
N ASN A 20 -24.66 -30.24 14.58
CA ASN A 20 -25.59 -31.33 14.28
C ASN A 20 -25.06 -32.26 13.18
N ILE A 21 -24.42 -31.72 12.14
CA ILE A 21 -23.77 -32.50 11.09
C ILE A 21 -22.65 -33.37 11.70
N SER A 22 -21.76 -32.77 12.50
CA SER A 22 -20.66 -33.49 13.13
C SER A 22 -21.17 -34.59 14.06
N TYR A 23 -22.21 -34.32 14.84
CA TYR A 23 -22.82 -35.30 15.72
C TYR A 23 -23.41 -36.48 14.94
N GLN A 24 -24.19 -36.27 13.88
CA GLN A 24 -24.76 -37.31 13.06
C GLN A 24 -23.69 -38.14 12.33
N LEU A 25 -22.66 -37.48 11.74
CA LEU A 25 -21.53 -38.21 11.12
C LEU A 25 -20.85 -39.13 12.11
N ALA A 26 -20.57 -38.66 13.33
CA ALA A 26 -19.98 -39.46 14.38
C ALA A 26 -20.90 -40.62 14.85
N SER A 27 -22.21 -40.36 14.90
CA SER A 27 -23.21 -41.38 15.20
C SER A 27 -23.28 -42.50 14.13
N GLU A 28 -22.92 -42.16 12.88
CA GLU A 28 -22.79 -43.14 11.78
C GLU A 28 -21.40 -43.79 11.71
N GLY A 29 -20.59 -43.64 12.77
CA GLY A 29 -19.29 -44.28 12.92
C GLY A 29 -18.15 -43.62 12.14
N LYS A 30 -18.28 -42.34 11.74
CA LYS A 30 -17.20 -41.58 11.12
C LYS A 30 -16.37 -40.87 12.20
N THR A 31 -15.05 -40.80 12.00
CA THR A 31 -14.18 -39.96 12.81
C THR A 31 -14.26 -38.53 12.29
N VAL A 32 -14.59 -37.58 13.18
CA VAL A 32 -14.87 -36.18 12.81
C VAL A 32 -14.03 -35.21 13.63
N ALA A 33 -13.50 -34.18 12.97
CA ALA A 33 -12.94 -33.01 13.62
C ALA A 33 -13.76 -31.78 13.21
N GLN A 34 -14.24 -31.00 14.19
CA GLN A 34 -14.89 -29.71 13.96
C GLN A 34 -13.98 -28.57 14.40
N ILE A 35 -13.76 -27.61 13.49
CA ILE A 35 -12.90 -26.45 13.67
C ILE A 35 -13.75 -25.21 13.52
N GLY A 36 -13.96 -24.46 14.63
CA GLY A 36 -14.61 -23.17 14.63
C GLY A 36 -13.66 -22.07 14.14
N CYS A 37 -14.09 -21.32 13.13
CA CYS A 37 -13.32 -20.24 12.51
C CYS A 37 -13.96 -18.86 12.75
N ASP A 38 -14.78 -18.72 13.80
CA ASP A 38 -15.39 -17.45 14.22
C ASP A 38 -14.64 -16.92 15.46
N PRO A 39 -14.28 -15.64 15.52
CA PRO A 39 -13.72 -15.01 16.72
C PRO A 39 -14.54 -15.20 18.00
N LYS A 40 -15.84 -15.51 17.88
CA LYS A 40 -16.74 -15.77 19.01
C LYS A 40 -16.49 -17.13 19.69
N HIS A 41 -15.75 -18.04 19.07
CA HIS A 41 -15.37 -19.38 19.55
C HIS A 41 -16.52 -20.15 20.19
N ASP A 42 -17.68 -20.21 19.54
CA ASP A 42 -18.89 -20.88 20.01
C ASP A 42 -19.35 -22.06 19.14
N SER A 43 -18.58 -22.41 18.11
CA SER A 43 -18.90 -23.45 17.14
C SER A 43 -19.01 -24.84 17.76
N THR A 44 -18.09 -25.19 18.65
CA THR A 44 -17.96 -26.51 19.24
C THR A 44 -18.76 -26.68 20.56
N ARG A 45 -19.37 -25.59 21.03
CA ARG A 45 -20.07 -25.53 22.34
C ARG A 45 -21.10 -26.61 22.54
N LEU A 46 -21.94 -26.93 21.54
CA LEU A 46 -22.97 -27.94 21.63
C LEU A 46 -22.40 -29.37 21.66
N LEU A 47 -21.21 -29.57 21.18
CA LEU A 47 -20.47 -30.84 21.22
C LEU A 47 -19.77 -31.03 22.57
N LEU A 48 -19.53 -29.93 23.30
CA LEU A 48 -18.84 -29.90 24.60
C LEU A 48 -19.81 -29.68 25.78
N ASN A 49 -21.04 -30.13 25.68
CA ASN A 49 -22.07 -29.99 26.75
C ASN A 49 -22.34 -28.54 27.16
N GLY A 50 -22.37 -27.62 26.22
CA GLY A 50 -22.60 -26.21 26.44
C GLY A 50 -21.39 -25.41 26.97
N ARG A 51 -20.23 -26.06 27.10
CA ARG A 51 -18.99 -25.40 27.56
C ARG A 51 -18.22 -24.80 26.38
N THR A 52 -17.55 -23.69 26.65
CA THR A 52 -16.53 -23.14 25.75
C THR A 52 -15.18 -23.77 26.04
N GLN A 53 -14.31 -23.77 25.05
CA GLN A 53 -12.93 -24.21 25.19
C GLN A 53 -11.94 -23.07 24.91
N LYS A 54 -10.68 -23.24 25.27
CA LYS A 54 -9.61 -22.34 24.94
C LYS A 54 -9.38 -22.32 23.44
N THR A 55 -9.11 -21.14 22.89
CA THR A 55 -8.82 -21.01 21.47
C THR A 55 -7.34 -21.23 21.16
N ILE A 56 -7.04 -21.55 19.91
CA ILE A 56 -5.66 -21.69 19.43
C ILE A 56 -4.92 -20.37 19.56
N LEU A 57 -5.58 -19.24 19.23
CA LEU A 57 -4.95 -17.93 19.32
C LEU A 57 -4.67 -17.52 20.77
N ASP A 58 -5.56 -17.84 21.73
CA ASP A 58 -5.30 -17.60 23.13
C ASP A 58 -4.08 -18.40 23.63
N HIS A 59 -3.95 -19.65 23.19
CA HIS A 59 -2.78 -20.48 23.49
C HIS A 59 -1.48 -19.89 22.95
N ILE A 60 -1.47 -19.48 21.67
CA ILE A 60 -0.31 -18.84 21.03
C ILE A 60 0.08 -17.54 21.75
N ASN A 61 -0.93 -16.74 22.17
CA ASN A 61 -0.69 -15.46 22.81
C ASN A 61 -0.18 -15.58 24.25
N THR A 62 -0.73 -16.54 25.01
CA THR A 62 -0.39 -16.71 26.44
C THR A 62 0.83 -17.61 26.65
N GLY A 63 1.14 -18.49 25.67
CA GLY A 63 2.23 -19.47 25.77
C GLY A 63 2.02 -20.49 26.89
N ASP A 64 0.76 -20.68 27.36
CA ASP A 64 0.48 -21.65 28.41
C ASP A 64 0.34 -23.07 27.85
N ASP A 65 0.68 -24.08 28.63
CA ASP A 65 0.69 -25.51 28.25
C ASP A 65 -0.72 -26.15 28.25
N SER A 66 -1.81 -25.38 28.31
CA SER A 66 -3.15 -25.95 28.30
C SER A 66 -3.54 -26.48 26.92
N GLU A 67 -4.18 -27.66 26.91
CA GLU A 67 -4.64 -28.30 25.69
C GLU A 67 -5.71 -27.45 24.96
N VAL A 68 -5.51 -27.22 23.68
CA VAL A 68 -6.48 -26.53 22.79
C VAL A 68 -7.39 -27.51 22.07
N LEU A 69 -7.02 -28.78 22.00
CA LEU A 69 -7.82 -29.85 21.44
C LEU A 69 -8.72 -30.47 22.52
N SER A 70 -10.01 -30.40 22.33
CA SER A 70 -11.00 -31.03 23.19
C SER A 70 -11.68 -32.21 22.49
N ILE A 71 -12.02 -33.25 23.25
CA ILE A 71 -12.80 -34.38 22.73
C ILE A 71 -14.25 -34.19 23.19
N GLY A 72 -15.11 -34.00 22.22
CA GLY A 72 -16.54 -33.81 22.41
C GLY A 72 -17.33 -35.12 22.38
N LYS A 73 -18.66 -35.01 22.28
CA LYS A 73 -19.59 -36.13 22.18
C LYS A 73 -19.22 -37.04 21.03
N ASN A 74 -19.45 -38.34 21.20
CA ASN A 74 -19.14 -39.39 20.21
C ASN A 74 -17.68 -39.39 19.71
N GLY A 75 -16.74 -38.85 20.52
CA GLY A 75 -15.34 -38.79 20.15
C GLY A 75 -14.98 -37.75 19.10
N ILE A 76 -15.83 -36.74 18.89
CA ILE A 76 -15.57 -35.62 17.94
C ILE A 76 -14.42 -34.75 18.48
N TYR A 77 -13.39 -34.57 17.66
CA TYR A 77 -12.30 -33.62 17.94
C TYR A 77 -12.77 -32.19 17.74
N CYS A 78 -12.62 -31.34 18.74
CA CYS A 78 -13.12 -29.97 18.77
C CYS A 78 -11.95 -28.99 18.88
N LEU A 79 -11.87 -28.03 17.94
CA LEU A 79 -10.92 -26.92 17.94
C LEU A 79 -11.65 -25.61 17.69
N GLU A 80 -11.15 -24.53 18.30
CA GLU A 80 -11.60 -23.14 18.04
C GLU A 80 -10.39 -22.29 17.65
N ALA A 81 -10.42 -21.65 16.49
CA ALA A 81 -9.35 -20.77 16.06
C ALA A 81 -9.22 -19.56 16.98
N GLY A 82 -10.34 -18.96 17.34
CA GLY A 82 -10.38 -17.69 18.10
C GLY A 82 -10.18 -16.46 17.23
N GLY A 83 -10.00 -15.32 17.86
CA GLY A 83 -9.77 -14.05 17.19
C GLY A 83 -9.37 -12.97 18.17
N PRO A 84 -8.93 -11.80 17.67
CA PRO A 84 -8.65 -10.65 18.51
C PRO A 84 -9.93 -10.08 19.14
N GLU A 85 -9.77 -9.20 20.12
CA GLU A 85 -10.90 -8.48 20.68
C GLU A 85 -11.61 -7.62 19.62
N PRO A 86 -12.94 -7.42 19.75
CA PRO A 86 -13.66 -6.59 18.79
C PRO A 86 -13.10 -5.16 18.70
N GLY A 87 -12.83 -4.73 17.47
CA GLY A 87 -12.29 -3.39 17.19
C GLY A 87 -10.75 -3.30 17.17
N VAL A 88 -10.05 -4.41 17.42
CA VAL A 88 -8.58 -4.45 17.42
C VAL A 88 -8.07 -5.54 16.49
N GLY A 89 -7.00 -5.29 15.75
CA GLY A 89 -6.28 -6.30 14.98
C GLY A 89 -7.03 -6.87 13.77
N CYS A 90 -6.57 -8.02 13.27
CA CYS A 90 -7.11 -8.66 12.07
C CYS A 90 -7.53 -10.11 12.33
N ALA A 91 -8.84 -10.35 12.47
CA ALA A 91 -9.39 -11.70 12.67
C ALA A 91 -9.04 -12.68 11.52
N GLY A 92 -8.97 -12.18 10.27
CA GLY A 92 -8.57 -13.00 9.13
C GLY A 92 -7.14 -13.48 9.19
N ARG A 93 -6.22 -12.69 9.75
CA ARG A 93 -4.83 -13.10 10.02
C ARG A 93 -4.80 -14.15 11.12
N GLY A 94 -5.63 -13.95 12.17
CA GLY A 94 -5.79 -14.91 13.25
C GLY A 94 -6.18 -16.31 12.75
N ILE A 95 -7.18 -16.40 11.86
CA ILE A 95 -7.59 -17.67 11.25
C ILE A 95 -6.42 -18.34 10.52
N LEU A 96 -5.66 -17.58 9.71
CA LEU A 96 -4.51 -18.12 9.00
C LEU A 96 -3.47 -18.69 9.96
N THR A 97 -3.14 -17.95 11.02
CA THR A 97 -2.18 -18.40 12.05
C THR A 97 -2.66 -19.64 12.78
N ALA A 98 -3.97 -19.72 13.10
CA ALA A 98 -4.54 -20.91 13.73
C ALA A 98 -4.45 -22.17 12.83
N PHE A 99 -4.70 -22.02 11.52
CA PHE A 99 -4.56 -23.11 10.56
C PHE A 99 -3.10 -23.56 10.41
N ASP A 100 -2.17 -22.62 10.33
CA ASP A 100 -0.73 -22.94 10.27
C ASP A 100 -0.27 -23.65 11.56
N PHE A 101 -0.81 -23.28 12.71
CA PHE A 101 -0.52 -23.92 14.00
C PHE A 101 -1.05 -25.35 14.05
N ILE A 102 -2.32 -25.59 13.63
CA ILE A 102 -2.90 -26.95 13.55
C ILE A 102 -2.02 -27.90 12.73
N GLU A 103 -1.48 -27.40 11.62
CA GLU A 103 -0.65 -28.21 10.73
C GLU A 103 0.77 -28.41 11.26
N LYS A 104 1.40 -27.38 11.84
CA LYS A 104 2.78 -27.48 12.36
C LYS A 104 2.88 -28.41 13.57
N GLU A 105 1.90 -28.33 14.45
CA GLU A 105 1.89 -29.11 15.69
C GLU A 105 1.22 -30.49 15.52
N ASP A 106 0.74 -30.81 14.31
CA ASP A 106 0.03 -32.06 14.00
C ASP A 106 -1.08 -32.39 15.03
N LEU A 107 -1.86 -31.36 15.39
CA LEU A 107 -2.82 -31.39 16.48
C LEU A 107 -3.96 -32.39 16.29
N LEU A 108 -4.29 -32.72 15.05
CA LEU A 108 -5.43 -33.56 14.72
C LEU A 108 -4.96 -34.95 14.27
N PRO A 109 -5.49 -36.02 14.85
CA PRO A 109 -5.27 -37.39 14.34
C PRO A 109 -5.89 -37.52 12.94
N GLU A 110 -5.61 -38.65 12.28
CA GLU A 110 -6.30 -39.00 11.04
C GLU A 110 -7.81 -39.14 11.30
N VAL A 111 -8.59 -38.37 10.56
CA VAL A 111 -10.07 -38.36 10.64
C VAL A 111 -10.68 -38.55 9.26
N ASP A 112 -11.93 -39.10 9.22
CA ASP A 112 -12.68 -39.23 7.97
C ASP A 112 -13.10 -37.89 7.42
N VAL A 113 -13.58 -36.96 8.32
CA VAL A 113 -14.12 -35.66 7.95
C VAL A 113 -13.55 -34.54 8.84
N ARG A 114 -13.00 -33.50 8.22
CA ARG A 114 -12.73 -32.20 8.86
C ARG A 114 -13.81 -31.21 8.47
N LEU A 115 -14.52 -30.67 9.44
CA LEU A 115 -15.58 -29.70 9.22
C LEU A 115 -15.15 -28.33 9.73
N TYR A 116 -15.13 -27.35 8.84
CA TYR A 116 -14.82 -25.94 9.12
C TYR A 116 -16.11 -25.14 9.23
N ASP A 117 -16.43 -24.64 10.42
CA ASP A 117 -17.54 -23.69 10.65
C ASP A 117 -17.00 -22.26 10.49
N VAL A 118 -17.26 -21.66 9.34
CA VAL A 118 -16.59 -20.41 8.94
C VAL A 118 -17.45 -19.20 9.24
N LEU A 119 -16.81 -18.07 9.62
CA LEU A 119 -17.47 -16.79 9.82
C LEU A 119 -18.34 -16.39 8.61
N GLY A 120 -19.43 -15.68 8.90
CA GLY A 120 -20.56 -15.42 7.98
C GLY A 120 -20.23 -14.80 6.63
N ASP A 121 -19.40 -13.79 6.57
CA ASP A 121 -19.14 -13.03 5.35
C ASP A 121 -17.68 -13.16 4.92
N VAL A 122 -17.46 -13.55 3.65
CA VAL A 122 -16.12 -13.53 3.04
C VAL A 122 -15.76 -12.10 2.67
N VAL A 123 -15.47 -11.27 3.68
CA VAL A 123 -15.19 -9.84 3.49
C VAL A 123 -13.72 -9.55 3.18
N CYS A 124 -12.81 -10.47 3.49
CA CYS A 124 -11.38 -10.33 3.19
C CYS A 124 -10.72 -11.69 2.93
N GLY A 125 -9.48 -11.66 2.43
CA GLY A 125 -8.70 -12.86 2.10
C GLY A 125 -8.42 -13.81 3.27
N GLY A 126 -8.46 -13.34 4.52
CA GLY A 126 -8.32 -14.16 5.71
C GLY A 126 -9.52 -15.08 5.95
N PHE A 127 -10.75 -14.59 5.77
CA PHE A 127 -11.95 -15.41 5.87
C PHE A 127 -12.14 -16.36 4.67
N ALA A 128 -11.40 -16.13 3.60
CA ALA A 128 -11.33 -17.04 2.47
C ALA A 128 -10.30 -18.18 2.63
N VAL A 129 -9.55 -18.22 3.75
CA VAL A 129 -8.53 -19.26 3.98
C VAL A 129 -9.10 -20.67 3.84
N PRO A 130 -10.26 -21.03 4.44
CA PRO A 130 -10.83 -22.34 4.25
C PRO A 130 -11.25 -22.66 2.81
N LEU A 131 -11.45 -21.63 1.95
CA LEU A 131 -11.74 -21.81 0.52
C LEU A 131 -10.47 -22.10 -0.31
N ARG A 132 -9.28 -21.94 0.22
CA ARG A 132 -8.04 -22.28 -0.51
C ARG A 132 -8.04 -23.78 -0.82
N LYS A 133 -7.50 -24.13 -1.98
CA LYS A 133 -7.50 -25.52 -2.52
C LYS A 133 -6.93 -26.56 -1.55
N LYS A 134 -6.13 -26.14 -0.57
CA LYS A 134 -5.51 -26.99 0.45
C LYS A 134 -6.50 -27.46 1.52
N TYR A 135 -7.59 -26.71 1.77
CA TYR A 135 -8.47 -26.93 2.93
C TYR A 135 -9.83 -27.51 2.54
N ALA A 136 -10.70 -26.80 1.86
CA ALA A 136 -12.05 -27.32 1.59
C ALA A 136 -12.15 -28.06 0.27
N ASP A 137 -12.47 -29.36 0.34
CA ASP A 137 -12.84 -30.20 -0.81
C ASP A 137 -14.31 -30.01 -1.19
N LEU A 138 -15.15 -29.68 -0.19
CA LEU A 138 -16.60 -29.51 -0.33
C LEU A 138 -17.07 -28.28 0.43
N VAL A 139 -17.85 -27.44 -0.19
CA VAL A 139 -18.36 -26.18 0.38
C VAL A 139 -19.89 -26.18 0.37
N PHE A 140 -20.51 -25.97 1.53
CA PHE A 140 -21.95 -25.76 1.64
C PHE A 140 -22.27 -24.33 1.99
N ILE A 141 -23.38 -23.82 1.46
CA ILE A 141 -23.84 -22.44 1.67
C ILE A 141 -25.16 -22.47 2.42
N VAL A 142 -25.14 -22.00 3.67
CA VAL A 142 -26.34 -21.84 4.50
C VAL A 142 -26.95 -20.48 4.23
N THR A 143 -28.19 -20.42 3.81
CA THR A 143 -28.91 -19.19 3.51
C THR A 143 -30.37 -19.23 3.96
N SER A 144 -31.04 -18.08 3.89
CA SER A 144 -32.49 -17.92 4.10
C SER A 144 -33.04 -17.01 3.01
N GLY A 145 -34.36 -16.84 2.93
CA GLY A 145 -35.01 -15.94 1.98
C GLY A 145 -34.84 -14.44 2.26
N GLU A 146 -33.96 -14.05 3.22
CA GLU A 146 -33.64 -12.65 3.48
C GLU A 146 -32.63 -12.14 2.47
N PHE A 147 -32.81 -10.89 1.95
CA PHE A 147 -31.91 -10.26 0.99
C PHE A 147 -30.45 -10.37 1.40
N MET A 148 -30.12 -9.92 2.63
CA MET A 148 -28.75 -9.95 3.13
C MET A 148 -28.17 -11.36 3.29
N SER A 149 -29.02 -12.39 3.40
CA SER A 149 -28.57 -13.77 3.45
C SER A 149 -28.24 -14.30 2.04
N LEU A 150 -29.04 -13.93 1.03
CA LEU A 150 -28.75 -14.22 -0.38
C LEU A 150 -27.50 -13.46 -0.85
N TYR A 151 -27.34 -12.19 -0.41
CA TYR A 151 -26.17 -11.39 -0.72
C TYR A 151 -24.87 -12.04 -0.17
N ALA A 152 -24.87 -12.47 1.09
CA ALA A 152 -23.74 -13.17 1.69
C ALA A 152 -23.46 -14.52 1.00
N ALA A 153 -24.51 -15.26 0.62
CA ALA A 153 -24.40 -16.50 -0.14
C ALA A 153 -23.73 -16.26 -1.51
N ASN A 154 -24.16 -15.22 -2.23
CA ASN A 154 -23.57 -14.84 -3.51
C ASN A 154 -22.11 -14.41 -3.40
N ASN A 155 -21.76 -13.64 -2.36
CA ASN A 155 -20.37 -13.26 -2.08
C ASN A 155 -19.49 -14.47 -1.74
N THR A 156 -20.04 -15.44 -1.01
CA THR A 156 -19.36 -16.73 -0.78
C THR A 156 -19.08 -17.44 -2.11
N LEU A 157 -20.05 -17.50 -3.02
CA LEU A 157 -19.88 -18.09 -4.35
C LEU A 157 -18.82 -17.32 -5.17
N LYS A 158 -18.79 -15.98 -5.11
CA LYS A 158 -17.70 -15.18 -5.70
C LYS A 158 -16.34 -15.60 -5.13
N GLY A 159 -16.25 -15.80 -3.80
CA GLY A 159 -15.05 -16.30 -3.13
C GLY A 159 -14.66 -17.70 -3.60
N VAL A 160 -15.59 -18.66 -3.62
CA VAL A 160 -15.34 -20.02 -4.09
C VAL A 160 -14.81 -20.01 -5.52
N ARG A 161 -15.48 -19.31 -6.44
CA ARG A 161 -15.06 -19.18 -7.85
C ARG A 161 -13.62 -18.67 -8.01
N ASN A 162 -13.19 -17.72 -7.17
CA ASN A 162 -11.82 -17.18 -7.22
C ASN A 162 -10.75 -18.23 -6.89
N TYR A 163 -11.07 -19.26 -6.10
CA TYR A 163 -10.13 -20.30 -5.67
C TYR A 163 -10.32 -21.65 -6.38
N ASP A 164 -11.44 -21.89 -7.07
CA ASP A 164 -11.75 -23.19 -7.68
C ASP A 164 -10.91 -23.49 -8.91
N ARG A 165 -10.54 -22.47 -9.67
CA ARG A 165 -9.77 -22.64 -10.93
C ARG A 165 -10.36 -23.74 -11.85
N GLY A 166 -11.69 -23.79 -11.95
CA GLY A 166 -12.42 -24.76 -12.76
C GLY A 166 -12.58 -26.14 -12.14
N THR A 167 -12.38 -26.30 -10.82
CA THR A 167 -12.65 -27.57 -10.11
C THR A 167 -13.94 -27.41 -9.29
N PRO A 168 -15.02 -28.17 -9.59
CA PRO A 168 -16.26 -28.08 -8.83
C PRO A 168 -16.06 -28.48 -7.36
N ARG A 169 -16.52 -27.63 -6.41
CA ARG A 169 -16.42 -27.88 -4.97
C ARG A 169 -17.67 -27.53 -4.18
N VAL A 170 -18.69 -26.94 -4.79
CA VAL A 170 -19.92 -26.61 -4.09
C VAL A 170 -20.78 -27.85 -3.94
N GLY A 171 -21.15 -28.20 -2.70
CA GLY A 171 -22.03 -29.33 -2.39
C GLY A 171 -23.50 -29.00 -2.52
N GLY A 172 -23.86 -27.70 -2.48
CA GLY A 172 -25.23 -27.22 -2.61
C GLY A 172 -25.59 -26.17 -1.53
N ILE A 173 -26.85 -25.74 -1.61
CA ILE A 173 -27.44 -24.74 -0.71
C ILE A 173 -28.21 -25.47 0.40
N ILE A 174 -28.07 -24.99 1.63
CA ILE A 174 -28.85 -25.39 2.79
C ILE A 174 -29.78 -24.22 3.15
N LEU A 175 -31.09 -24.40 2.95
CA LEU A 175 -32.08 -23.43 3.37
C LEU A 175 -32.37 -23.59 4.86
N ASN A 176 -31.96 -22.62 5.68
CA ASN A 176 -32.29 -22.55 7.10
C ASN A 176 -33.45 -21.54 7.30
N CYS A 177 -34.66 -22.06 7.46
CA CYS A 177 -35.88 -21.25 7.47
C CYS A 177 -35.95 -20.30 8.69
N ARG A 178 -36.38 -19.07 8.43
CA ARG A 178 -36.64 -18.04 9.45
C ARG A 178 -38.13 -17.91 9.77
N GLY A 179 -38.98 -18.62 9.05
CA GLY A 179 -40.43 -18.58 9.20
C GLY A 179 -41.09 -17.41 8.49
N LYS A 180 -40.46 -16.87 7.44
CA LYS A 180 -41.05 -15.84 6.56
C LYS A 180 -41.85 -16.48 5.47
N GLU A 181 -42.96 -15.81 5.07
CA GLU A 181 -43.78 -16.21 3.92
C GLU A 181 -42.96 -16.07 2.62
N GLY A 182 -43.08 -17.03 1.72
CA GLY A 182 -42.36 -17.03 0.44
C GLY A 182 -40.85 -17.35 0.52
N GLU A 183 -40.30 -17.59 1.69
CA GLU A 183 -38.86 -17.79 1.91
C GLU A 183 -38.27 -18.88 1.00
N ARG A 184 -38.99 -19.97 0.80
CA ARG A 184 -38.54 -21.07 -0.04
C ARG A 184 -38.48 -20.68 -1.53
N GLU A 185 -39.41 -19.84 -1.98
CA GLU A 185 -39.45 -19.35 -3.35
C GLU A 185 -38.28 -18.45 -3.68
N TYR A 186 -37.93 -17.49 -2.79
CA TYR A 186 -36.76 -16.63 -2.97
C TYR A 186 -35.44 -17.42 -3.05
N VAL A 187 -35.29 -18.43 -2.18
CA VAL A 187 -34.07 -19.25 -2.19
C VAL A 187 -34.08 -20.21 -3.40
N SER A 188 -35.25 -20.69 -3.86
CA SER A 188 -35.36 -21.49 -5.11
C SER A 188 -34.94 -20.66 -6.32
N ASN A 189 -35.46 -19.44 -6.44
CA ASN A 189 -35.10 -18.54 -7.55
C ASN A 189 -33.58 -18.23 -7.55
N PHE A 190 -33.00 -18.04 -6.37
CA PHE A 190 -31.55 -17.87 -6.25
C PHE A 190 -30.77 -19.13 -6.64
N ALA A 191 -31.20 -20.29 -6.14
CA ALA A 191 -30.58 -21.59 -6.43
C ALA A 191 -30.61 -21.91 -7.93
N ASP A 192 -31.75 -21.67 -8.60
CA ASP A 192 -31.88 -21.84 -10.03
C ASP A 192 -30.98 -20.89 -10.83
N ALA A 193 -30.92 -19.61 -10.41
CA ALA A 193 -30.11 -18.59 -11.08
C ALA A 193 -28.60 -18.86 -10.96
N VAL A 194 -28.11 -19.43 -9.84
CA VAL A 194 -26.71 -19.82 -9.65
C VAL A 194 -26.43 -21.28 -10.03
N GLY A 195 -27.42 -22.03 -10.45
CA GLY A 195 -27.31 -23.43 -10.90
C GLY A 195 -26.93 -24.42 -9.78
N LEU A 196 -27.37 -24.17 -8.55
CA LEU A 196 -27.06 -25.03 -7.39
C LEU A 196 -28.33 -25.68 -6.81
N PRO A 197 -28.28 -26.95 -6.37
CA PRO A 197 -29.42 -27.57 -5.72
C PRO A 197 -29.58 -27.09 -4.26
N ILE A 198 -30.84 -27.00 -3.81
CA ILE A 198 -31.16 -26.94 -2.39
C ILE A 198 -31.17 -28.37 -1.85
N ILE A 199 -30.06 -28.76 -1.14
CA ILE A 199 -29.88 -30.14 -0.68
C ILE A 199 -30.64 -30.45 0.61
N ALA A 200 -30.93 -29.42 1.42
CA ALA A 200 -31.66 -29.54 2.67
C ALA A 200 -32.48 -28.30 2.97
N THR A 201 -33.61 -28.50 3.62
CA THR A 201 -34.44 -27.42 4.19
C THR A 201 -34.61 -27.68 5.67
N ILE A 202 -34.01 -26.81 6.50
CA ILE A 202 -34.05 -26.88 7.95
C ILE A 202 -35.21 -25.99 8.44
N PRO A 203 -36.22 -26.55 9.11
CA PRO A 203 -37.36 -25.78 9.58
C PRO A 203 -36.99 -24.93 10.78
N ARG A 204 -37.71 -23.83 10.98
CA ARG A 204 -37.64 -23.11 12.26
C ARG A 204 -38.47 -23.89 13.28
N ASP A 205 -37.78 -24.75 14.06
CA ASP A 205 -38.40 -25.67 15.00
C ASP A 205 -37.91 -25.34 16.43
N PRO A 206 -38.82 -25.24 17.45
CA PRO A 206 -38.49 -25.00 18.82
C PRO A 206 -37.52 -26.03 19.45
N GLU A 207 -37.46 -27.25 18.88
CA GLU A 207 -36.55 -28.29 19.37
C GLU A 207 -35.07 -27.88 19.30
N PHE A 208 -34.68 -27.04 18.31
CA PHE A 208 -33.32 -26.49 18.28
C PHE A 208 -33.01 -25.68 19.54
N SER A 209 -33.86 -24.69 19.86
CA SER A 209 -33.65 -23.85 21.07
C SER A 209 -33.73 -24.64 22.37
N LYS A 210 -34.62 -25.64 22.46
CA LYS A 210 -34.68 -26.55 23.63
C LYS A 210 -33.40 -27.37 23.81
N SER A 211 -32.81 -27.81 22.70
CA SER A 211 -31.55 -28.59 22.71
C SER A 211 -30.37 -27.70 23.09
N GLU A 212 -30.29 -26.52 22.48
CA GLU A 212 -29.27 -25.51 22.80
C GLU A 212 -29.27 -25.10 24.28
N SER A 213 -30.48 -24.93 24.88
CA SER A 213 -30.62 -24.61 26.31
C SER A 213 -30.10 -25.74 27.23
N LYS A 214 -30.05 -26.97 26.73
CA LYS A 214 -29.47 -28.13 27.43
C LYS A 214 -27.99 -28.33 27.10
N GLY A 215 -27.40 -27.50 26.27
CA GLY A 215 -26.00 -27.62 25.82
C GLY A 215 -25.75 -28.83 24.91
N CYS A 216 -26.74 -29.25 24.11
CA CYS A 216 -26.63 -30.39 23.23
C CYS A 216 -27.22 -30.11 21.84
N THR A 217 -26.89 -30.98 20.86
CA THR A 217 -27.48 -30.92 19.52
C THR A 217 -28.91 -31.45 19.50
N VAL A 218 -29.72 -31.03 18.51
CA VAL A 218 -31.07 -31.60 18.36
C VAL A 218 -31.01 -33.05 17.92
N SER A 219 -29.98 -33.42 17.18
CA SER A 219 -29.70 -34.81 16.77
C SER A 219 -29.41 -35.72 17.95
N GLU A 220 -28.89 -35.20 19.06
CA GLU A 220 -28.68 -35.91 20.32
C GLU A 220 -29.96 -35.98 21.16
N SER A 221 -30.57 -34.83 21.45
CA SER A 221 -31.67 -34.76 22.41
C SER A 221 -33.02 -35.24 21.86
N SER A 222 -33.23 -35.18 20.54
CA SER A 222 -34.49 -35.53 19.86
C SER A 222 -34.21 -36.11 18.48
N PRO A 223 -33.51 -37.28 18.39
CA PRO A 223 -33.08 -37.85 17.10
C PRO A 223 -34.20 -38.15 16.11
N GLY A 224 -35.39 -38.47 16.59
CA GLY A 224 -36.56 -38.76 15.76
C GLY A 224 -37.38 -37.53 15.34
N SER A 225 -36.99 -36.33 15.78
CA SER A 225 -37.69 -35.08 15.45
C SER A 225 -37.58 -34.70 13.99
N LYS A 226 -38.51 -33.87 13.52
CA LYS A 226 -38.42 -33.28 12.16
C LYS A 226 -37.16 -32.40 12.02
N ALA A 227 -36.78 -31.72 13.11
CA ALA A 227 -35.55 -30.90 13.18
C ALA A 227 -34.30 -31.74 12.97
N ALA A 228 -34.14 -32.87 13.68
CA ALA A 228 -32.99 -33.75 13.54
C ALA A 228 -32.92 -34.39 12.12
N ARG A 229 -34.04 -34.86 11.60
CA ARG A 229 -34.13 -35.48 10.24
C ARG A 229 -33.83 -34.47 9.13
N SER A 230 -34.00 -33.14 9.35
CA SER A 230 -33.69 -32.13 8.35
C SER A 230 -32.19 -32.01 8.06
N ILE A 231 -31.33 -32.54 8.94
CA ILE A 231 -29.87 -32.55 8.79
C ILE A 231 -29.38 -33.78 7.97
N GLU A 232 -30.12 -34.89 7.98
CA GLU A 232 -29.73 -36.16 7.32
C GLU A 232 -29.35 -35.99 5.84
N PRO A 233 -30.03 -35.18 5.01
CA PRO A 233 -29.63 -35.03 3.59
C PRO A 233 -28.22 -34.43 3.44
N ILE A 234 -27.80 -33.53 4.36
CA ILE A 234 -26.47 -32.92 4.34
C ILE A 234 -25.42 -33.99 4.66
N VAL A 235 -25.68 -34.77 5.73
CA VAL A 235 -24.79 -35.86 6.15
C VAL A 235 -24.65 -36.91 5.04
N ARG A 236 -25.73 -37.25 4.37
CA ARG A 236 -25.71 -38.18 3.23
C ARG A 236 -24.82 -37.63 2.11
N THR A 237 -24.99 -36.36 1.73
CA THR A 237 -24.15 -35.71 0.70
C THR A 237 -22.67 -35.75 1.08
N ILE A 238 -22.32 -35.52 2.35
CA ILE A 238 -20.94 -35.64 2.83
C ILE A 238 -20.42 -37.06 2.69
N ILE A 239 -21.17 -38.07 3.12
CA ILE A 239 -20.77 -39.48 3.03
C ILE A 239 -20.62 -39.96 1.58
N GLU A 240 -21.53 -39.52 0.69
CA GLU A 240 -21.40 -39.81 -0.74
C GLU A 240 -20.12 -39.23 -1.32
N ASN A 241 -19.77 -37.97 -0.96
CA ASN A 241 -18.52 -37.34 -1.38
C ASN A 241 -17.29 -37.99 -0.75
N LEU A 242 -17.34 -38.40 0.51
CA LEU A 242 -16.27 -39.17 1.17
C LEU A 242 -15.98 -40.48 0.44
N ASN A 243 -17.04 -41.13 -0.08
CA ASN A 243 -16.94 -42.38 -0.82
C ASN A 243 -16.65 -42.19 -2.33
N GLY A 244 -16.41 -40.97 -2.78
CA GLY A 244 -16.12 -40.64 -4.18
C GLY A 244 -17.32 -40.75 -5.13
N LYS A 245 -18.56 -40.79 -4.60
CA LYS A 245 -19.82 -40.92 -5.37
C LYS A 245 -20.67 -39.66 -5.37
N GLY A 246 -20.25 -38.62 -4.62
CA GLY A 246 -21.02 -37.39 -4.49
C GLY A 246 -20.86 -36.46 -5.69
N THR A 247 -21.89 -35.67 -5.96
CA THR A 247 -21.87 -34.63 -6.98
C THR A 247 -21.39 -33.34 -6.37
N ARG A 248 -20.51 -32.60 -7.11
CA ARG A 248 -20.04 -31.26 -6.78
C ARG A 248 -20.37 -30.33 -7.92
N TYR A 249 -20.65 -29.09 -7.60
CA TYR A 249 -21.08 -28.06 -8.53
C TYR A 249 -20.04 -26.94 -8.62
N GLU A 250 -20.00 -26.27 -9.78
CA GLU A 250 -19.22 -25.06 -9.97
C GLU A 250 -19.92 -23.88 -9.29
N ALA A 251 -19.13 -22.93 -8.83
CA ALA A 251 -19.65 -21.67 -8.30
C ALA A 251 -19.91 -20.69 -9.44
N ASP A 252 -21.18 -20.34 -9.68
CA ASP A 252 -21.61 -19.37 -10.69
C ASP A 252 -22.40 -18.22 -10.05
N PRO A 253 -21.71 -17.26 -9.36
CA PRO A 253 -22.37 -16.17 -8.65
C PRO A 253 -23.04 -15.16 -9.60
N LEU A 254 -24.08 -14.51 -9.10
CA LEU A 254 -24.78 -13.44 -9.79
C LEU A 254 -24.01 -12.13 -9.76
N ASP A 255 -24.24 -11.27 -10.77
CA ASP A 255 -23.93 -9.85 -10.66
C ASP A 255 -24.92 -9.14 -9.71
N ASP A 256 -24.63 -7.89 -9.38
CA ASP A 256 -25.41 -7.18 -8.36
C ASP A 256 -26.83 -6.84 -8.85
N ASP A 257 -27.03 -6.61 -10.16
CA ASP A 257 -28.34 -6.33 -10.77
C ASP A 257 -29.23 -7.58 -10.79
N ASP A 258 -28.67 -8.72 -11.16
CA ASP A 258 -29.41 -9.99 -11.19
C ASP A 258 -29.70 -10.47 -9.75
N LEU A 259 -28.79 -10.22 -8.80
CA LEU A 259 -29.03 -10.51 -7.39
C LEU A 259 -30.21 -9.67 -6.82
N ASP A 260 -30.24 -8.38 -7.16
CA ASP A 260 -31.36 -7.50 -6.74
C ASP A 260 -32.69 -7.93 -7.29
N LYS A 261 -32.76 -8.42 -8.56
CA LYS A 261 -33.95 -8.99 -9.14
C LYS A 261 -34.43 -10.24 -8.39
N VAL A 262 -33.52 -11.19 -8.15
CA VAL A 262 -33.84 -12.43 -7.42
C VAL A 262 -34.36 -12.11 -6.01
N ALA A 263 -33.73 -11.14 -5.32
CA ALA A 263 -34.18 -10.71 -4.00
C ALA A 263 -35.55 -10.04 -3.97
N LYS A 264 -35.99 -9.48 -5.10
CA LYS A 264 -37.36 -8.97 -5.30
C LYS A 264 -38.36 -10.03 -5.78
N GLY A 265 -37.94 -11.29 -5.84
CA GLY A 265 -38.77 -12.40 -6.32
C GLY A 265 -38.90 -12.46 -7.84
N ILE A 266 -38.09 -11.76 -8.59
CA ILE A 266 -38.04 -11.78 -10.05
C ILE A 266 -37.09 -12.89 -10.50
N PRO A 267 -37.54 -13.92 -11.19
CA PRO A 267 -36.68 -14.98 -11.71
C PRO A 267 -35.65 -14.43 -12.70
N VAL A 268 -34.41 -14.94 -12.60
CA VAL A 268 -33.32 -14.62 -13.52
C VAL A 268 -32.89 -15.89 -14.21
N GLU A 269 -32.91 -15.88 -15.57
CA GLU A 269 -32.41 -17.01 -16.35
C GLU A 269 -30.90 -17.15 -16.19
N ARG A 270 -30.42 -18.40 -16.01
CA ARG A 270 -28.98 -18.71 -15.96
C ARG A 270 -28.35 -18.38 -17.31
N LYS A 271 -27.44 -17.40 -17.33
CA LYS A 271 -26.63 -17.08 -18.51
C LYS A 271 -25.49 -18.10 -18.60
N GLN A 272 -25.50 -18.95 -19.64
CA GLN A 272 -24.50 -20.00 -19.87
C GLN A 272 -23.09 -19.42 -20.17
N ASP A 273 -23.01 -18.16 -20.58
CA ASP A 273 -21.77 -17.42 -20.86
C ASP A 273 -21.77 -16.09 -20.06
N ARG A 274 -21.71 -16.15 -18.75
CA ARG A 274 -21.20 -14.99 -18.03
C ARG A 274 -19.71 -14.92 -18.34
N CYS A 275 -19.43 -14.13 -19.40
CA CYS A 275 -18.08 -13.76 -19.75
C CYS A 275 -17.30 -13.52 -18.47
N ASP A 276 -16.25 -14.28 -18.27
CA ASP A 276 -15.23 -13.92 -17.30
C ASP A 276 -14.84 -12.48 -17.60
N ILE A 277 -15.48 -11.55 -16.91
CA ILE A 277 -14.82 -10.31 -16.59
C ILE A 277 -13.73 -10.74 -15.58
N ARG A 278 -12.79 -11.56 -16.02
CA ARG A 278 -11.42 -11.27 -15.67
C ARG A 278 -11.29 -9.84 -16.16
N ARG A 279 -11.57 -8.89 -15.29
CA ARG A 279 -10.73 -7.74 -15.31
C ARG A 279 -9.35 -8.36 -15.37
N ASP A 280 -8.77 -8.35 -16.57
CA ASP A 280 -7.37 -8.17 -16.70
C ASP A 280 -7.12 -6.99 -15.76
N LEU A 281 -6.88 -7.31 -14.52
CA LEU A 281 -5.85 -6.67 -13.79
C LEU A 281 -4.67 -6.98 -14.70
N ALA A 282 -4.61 -6.27 -15.84
CA ALA A 282 -3.38 -5.82 -16.37
C ALA A 282 -2.70 -5.33 -15.13
N ILE A 283 -1.97 -6.24 -14.48
CA ILE A 283 -0.95 -5.90 -13.52
C ILE A 283 -0.24 -4.89 -14.33
N CYS A 284 -0.58 -3.68 -13.99
CA CYS A 284 -0.25 -2.56 -14.79
C CYS A 284 1.23 -2.71 -14.93
N GLU A 285 1.72 -3.07 -16.12
CA GLU A 285 3.08 -2.86 -16.53
C GLU A 285 3.47 -1.40 -16.29
N LYS A 286 2.51 -0.59 -16.00
CA LYS A 286 2.45 0.76 -15.48
C LYS A 286 2.96 0.76 -14.05
N ASN A 287 4.27 0.97 -13.91
CA ASN A 287 4.95 1.37 -12.67
C ASN A 287 5.50 0.29 -11.74
N THR A 288 6.46 -0.46 -12.25
CA THR A 288 7.54 -1.02 -11.41
C THR A 288 8.38 0.06 -10.69
N LEU A 289 8.12 1.34 -10.97
CA LEU A 289 8.84 2.52 -10.42
C LEU A 289 8.11 3.21 -9.27
N ARG A 290 6.95 2.73 -8.81
CA ARG A 290 6.31 3.30 -7.62
C ARG A 290 7.06 2.86 -6.38
N THR A 291 7.76 3.81 -5.76
CA THR A 291 8.33 3.63 -4.44
C THR A 291 7.21 3.54 -3.40
N CYS A 292 7.51 2.89 -2.26
CA CYS A 292 6.60 2.83 -1.12
C CYS A 292 6.15 4.24 -0.70
N GLY A 293 4.84 4.44 -0.51
CA GLY A 293 4.28 5.72 -0.10
C GLY A 293 4.89 6.27 1.19
N ALA A 294 5.06 5.44 2.20
CA ALA A 294 5.63 5.83 3.49
C ALA A 294 7.10 6.29 3.43
N ARG A 295 7.84 5.98 2.37
CA ARG A 295 9.24 6.38 2.23
C ARG A 295 9.43 7.89 2.13
N SER A 296 8.55 8.59 1.39
CA SER A 296 8.67 10.04 1.22
C SER A 296 8.47 10.83 2.52
N PRO A 297 7.39 10.61 3.29
CA PRO A 297 7.23 11.30 4.57
C PRO A 297 8.27 10.86 5.60
N PHE A 298 8.72 9.59 5.60
CA PHE A 298 9.85 9.15 6.42
C PHE A 298 11.07 10.03 6.15
N GLY A 299 11.43 10.28 4.89
CA GLY A 299 12.58 11.10 4.52
C GLY A 299 12.50 12.53 5.06
N LEU A 300 11.34 13.17 4.91
CA LEU A 300 11.12 14.52 5.43
C LEU A 300 11.27 14.60 6.96
N CYS A 301 10.79 13.59 7.68
CA CYS A 301 10.95 13.50 9.13
C CYS A 301 12.40 13.19 9.50
N TYR A 302 13.06 12.32 8.74
CA TYR A 302 14.48 11.97 8.92
C TYR A 302 15.41 13.15 8.67
N ASP A 303 15.04 14.09 7.81
CA ASP A 303 15.83 15.32 7.57
C ASP A 303 15.87 16.26 8.78
N ILE A 304 15.00 16.08 9.78
CA ILE A 304 15.07 16.84 11.05
C ILE A 304 16.04 16.13 12.00
N GLU A 305 17.31 16.55 12.00
CA GLU A 305 18.45 15.84 12.61
C GLU A 305 18.38 15.62 14.12
N ASP A 306 17.70 16.48 14.85
CA ASP A 306 17.54 16.44 16.32
C ASP A 306 16.22 15.77 16.77
N SER A 307 15.52 15.10 15.84
CA SER A 307 14.35 14.27 16.10
C SER A 307 14.66 12.78 16.03
N ASP A 308 13.81 11.96 16.60
CA ASP A 308 13.77 10.53 16.37
C ASP A 308 12.58 10.16 15.47
N VAL A 309 12.74 9.12 14.67
CA VAL A 309 11.67 8.61 13.79
C VAL A 309 11.34 7.17 14.18
N ILE A 310 10.12 6.94 14.61
CA ILE A 310 9.60 5.59 14.84
C ILE A 310 8.86 5.15 13.59
N VAL A 311 9.32 4.05 12.99
CA VAL A 311 8.57 3.36 11.94
C VAL A 311 7.61 2.39 12.62
N HIS A 312 6.33 2.73 12.61
CA HIS A 312 5.30 1.86 13.14
C HIS A 312 4.91 0.82 12.08
N GLY A 313 5.48 -0.37 12.20
CA GLY A 313 5.35 -1.43 11.22
C GLY A 313 6.37 -2.55 11.41
N PRO A 314 6.48 -3.47 10.41
CA PRO A 314 7.48 -4.54 10.41
C PRO A 314 8.92 -3.98 10.29
N THR A 315 9.89 -4.70 10.87
CA THR A 315 11.33 -4.38 10.78
C THR A 315 11.81 -4.21 9.34
N SER A 316 11.26 -4.97 8.39
CA SER A 316 11.61 -4.86 6.97
C SER A 316 11.36 -3.46 6.39
N CYS A 317 10.29 -2.79 6.81
CA CYS A 317 9.99 -1.41 6.37
C CYS A 317 11.01 -0.43 6.93
N ALA A 318 11.32 -0.50 8.23
CA ALA A 318 12.31 0.34 8.87
C ALA A 318 13.70 0.15 8.24
N TYR A 319 14.09 -1.11 7.98
CA TYR A 319 15.35 -1.45 7.31
C TYR A 319 15.44 -0.84 5.90
N MET A 320 14.41 -1.01 5.08
CA MET A 320 14.38 -0.45 3.73
C MET A 320 14.49 1.08 3.72
N PHE A 321 13.83 1.75 4.67
CA PHE A 321 13.88 3.20 4.76
C PHE A 321 15.28 3.67 5.19
N SER A 322 15.80 3.13 6.29
CA SER A 322 17.10 3.49 6.85
C SER A 322 18.24 3.24 5.86
N GLN A 323 18.28 2.06 5.26
CA GLN A 323 19.37 1.68 4.34
C GLN A 323 19.45 2.59 3.12
N SER A 324 18.31 3.09 2.63
CA SER A 324 18.31 4.04 1.51
C SER A 324 19.04 5.32 1.86
N TYR A 325 18.89 5.81 3.09
CA TYR A 325 19.53 7.04 3.55
C TYR A 325 20.99 6.80 3.95
N ASP A 326 21.31 5.69 4.61
CA ASP A 326 22.70 5.36 4.96
C ASP A 326 23.57 5.13 3.72
N THR A 327 23.05 4.42 2.71
CA THR A 327 23.76 4.23 1.43
C THR A 327 23.98 5.57 0.73
N TYR A 328 23.04 6.44 0.84
CA TYR A 328 23.01 7.75 0.28
C TYR A 328 24.06 8.67 0.94
N ASP A 329 24.08 8.76 2.28
CA ASP A 329 25.06 9.48 3.06
C ASP A 329 26.49 9.00 2.74
N MET A 330 26.66 7.69 2.54
CA MET A 330 27.95 7.12 2.13
C MET A 330 28.39 7.58 0.73
N LEU A 331 27.45 7.69 -0.22
CA LEU A 331 27.78 8.06 -1.61
C LEU A 331 28.04 9.56 -1.77
N CYS A 332 27.42 10.38 -0.93
CA CYS A 332 27.45 11.84 -1.06
C CYS A 332 28.51 12.51 -0.19
N GLY A 333 29.20 11.76 0.67
CA GLY A 333 30.22 12.31 1.57
C GLY A 333 29.69 13.29 2.64
N GLU A 334 28.38 13.52 2.67
CA GLU A 334 27.71 14.30 3.71
C GLU A 334 26.99 13.35 4.66
N ILE A 335 27.55 13.22 5.84
CA ILE A 335 27.00 12.38 6.90
C ILE A 335 26.10 13.24 7.76
N SER A 336 24.85 12.83 7.94
CA SER A 336 24.03 13.32 9.05
C SER A 336 24.82 13.24 10.34
N LYS A 337 24.69 14.23 11.21
CA LYS A 337 25.38 14.26 12.52
C LYS A 337 25.07 13.03 13.37
N ARG A 338 23.90 12.41 13.15
CA ARG A 338 23.48 11.16 13.79
C ARG A 338 23.10 10.14 12.70
N ARG A 339 23.61 8.92 12.81
CA ARG A 339 23.31 7.82 11.87
C ARG A 339 21.87 7.34 12.02
N SER A 340 21.35 6.64 11.02
CA SER A 340 20.00 6.05 11.06
C SER A 340 19.85 5.10 12.26
N SER A 341 20.87 4.33 12.60
CA SER A 341 20.90 3.44 13.78
C SER A 341 20.74 4.15 15.13
N GLU A 342 20.92 5.47 15.18
CA GLU A 342 20.80 6.27 16.40
C GLU A 342 19.45 7.02 16.49
N ARG A 343 18.70 7.09 15.38
CA ARG A 343 17.49 7.93 15.25
C ARG A 343 16.27 7.22 14.74
N VAL A 344 16.43 6.07 14.09
CA VAL A 344 15.33 5.32 13.51
C VAL A 344 15.05 4.10 14.35
N PHE A 345 13.83 3.99 14.81
CA PHE A 345 13.34 2.92 15.68
C PHE A 345 12.16 2.24 15.01
N CYS A 346 11.89 1.00 15.39
CA CYS A 346 10.81 0.21 14.82
C CYS A 346 9.99 -0.47 15.91
N THR A 347 8.68 -0.47 15.77
CA THR A 347 7.80 -1.21 16.69
C THR A 347 7.83 -2.72 16.46
N ASP A 348 8.40 -3.16 15.34
CA ASP A 348 8.52 -4.58 14.96
C ASP A 348 7.18 -5.32 15.09
N ILE A 349 6.23 -4.94 14.22
CA ILE A 349 4.94 -5.60 14.16
C ILE A 349 5.13 -6.99 13.56
N ASP A 350 5.14 -7.99 14.43
CA ASP A 350 5.18 -9.41 14.11
C ASP A 350 3.78 -10.00 13.82
N ASP A 351 3.70 -11.30 13.62
CA ASP A 351 2.43 -11.99 13.37
C ASP A 351 1.45 -11.85 14.54
N THR A 352 1.92 -11.90 15.77
CA THR A 352 1.11 -11.74 16.99
C THR A 352 0.55 -10.31 17.08
N ALA A 353 1.40 -9.30 16.95
CA ALA A 353 0.98 -7.90 16.96
C ALA A 353 0.03 -7.58 15.79
N SER A 354 0.17 -8.24 14.64
CA SER A 354 -0.76 -8.07 13.52
C SER A 354 -2.16 -8.63 13.78
N ILE A 355 -2.31 -9.53 14.74
CA ILE A 355 -3.60 -10.10 15.18
C ILE A 355 -4.22 -9.25 16.29
N TYR A 356 -3.44 -8.92 17.31
CA TYR A 356 -3.93 -8.31 18.55
C TYR A 356 -3.76 -6.78 18.63
N GLY A 357 -3.16 -6.16 17.60
CA GLY A 357 -2.80 -4.74 17.58
C GLY A 357 -1.40 -4.48 18.13
N ALA A 358 -0.85 -3.31 17.84
CA ALA A 358 0.51 -2.92 18.23
C ALA A 358 0.58 -1.59 19.01
N SER A 359 -0.56 -1.06 19.45
CA SER A 359 -0.66 0.24 20.13
C SER A 359 0.18 0.30 21.40
N GLU A 360 0.24 -0.79 22.19
CA GLU A 360 1.05 -0.83 23.42
C GLU A 360 2.56 -0.89 23.12
N LYS A 361 2.97 -1.62 22.08
CA LYS A 361 4.36 -1.59 21.61
C LYS A 361 4.76 -0.17 21.18
N LEU A 362 3.85 0.54 20.49
CA LEU A 362 4.07 1.92 20.07
C LEU A 362 4.20 2.85 21.26
N ARG A 363 3.26 2.81 22.23
CA ARG A 363 3.29 3.64 23.45
C ARG A 363 4.59 3.43 24.22
N SER A 364 4.99 2.18 24.43
CA SER A 364 6.23 1.82 25.13
C SER A 364 7.47 2.43 24.46
N LEU A 365 7.56 2.30 23.13
CA LEU A 365 8.69 2.80 22.36
C LEU A 365 8.74 4.33 22.34
N ILE A 366 7.60 5.01 22.19
CA ILE A 366 7.53 6.48 22.28
C ILE A 366 8.09 6.95 23.63
N ASN A 367 7.57 6.39 24.75
CA ASN A 367 7.98 6.79 26.11
C ASN A 367 9.47 6.49 26.35
N GLU A 368 10.02 5.40 25.83
CA GLU A 368 11.45 5.12 25.85
C GLU A 368 12.25 6.23 25.17
N ARG A 369 11.83 6.67 23.99
CA ARG A 369 12.54 7.72 23.24
C ARG A 369 12.47 9.07 23.95
N LEU A 370 11.32 9.45 24.44
CA LEU A 370 11.14 10.69 25.20
C LEU A 370 12.01 10.68 26.48
N SER A 371 12.06 9.53 27.19
CA SER A 371 12.90 9.35 28.38
C SER A 371 14.40 9.41 28.08
N SER A 372 14.82 9.10 26.85
CA SER A 372 16.22 9.22 26.41
C SER A 372 16.68 10.66 26.14
N GLY A 373 15.77 11.63 26.23
CA GLY A 373 16.04 13.06 26.05
C GLY A 373 15.67 13.62 24.67
N THR A 374 15.08 12.82 23.78
CA THR A 374 14.58 13.29 22.48
C THR A 374 13.36 14.18 22.69
N LYS A 375 13.37 15.39 22.12
CA LYS A 375 12.27 16.35 22.26
C LYS A 375 11.16 16.18 21.23
N THR A 376 11.50 15.66 20.06
CA THR A 376 10.57 15.49 18.94
C THR A 376 10.65 14.08 18.41
N VAL A 377 9.53 13.38 18.39
CA VAL A 377 9.38 12.02 17.84
C VAL A 377 8.35 12.06 16.72
N PHE A 378 8.73 11.63 15.53
CA PHE A 378 7.80 11.37 14.43
C PHE A 378 7.44 9.89 14.40
N VAL A 379 6.16 9.59 14.31
CA VAL A 379 5.65 8.21 14.20
C VAL A 379 5.11 7.98 12.80
N VAL A 380 5.92 7.37 11.94
CA VAL A 380 5.58 7.09 10.54
C VAL A 380 4.91 5.73 10.44
N THR A 381 3.65 5.69 10.02
CA THR A 381 2.92 4.44 9.83
C THR A 381 3.31 3.74 8.54
N THR A 382 3.13 2.41 8.51
CA THR A 382 3.24 1.59 7.32
C THR A 382 1.87 0.98 6.96
N CYS A 383 1.83 0.09 5.98
CA CYS A 383 0.58 -0.54 5.55
C CYS A 383 -0.05 -1.46 6.62
N VAL A 384 0.77 -2.11 7.46
CA VAL A 384 0.27 -3.08 8.45
C VAL A 384 -0.60 -2.42 9.53
N PRO A 385 -0.15 -1.35 10.23
CA PRO A 385 -0.99 -0.64 11.20
C PRO A 385 -2.30 -0.14 10.61
N ALA A 386 -2.28 0.37 9.38
CA ALA A 386 -3.50 0.83 8.71
C ALA A 386 -4.50 -0.30 8.45
N ILE A 387 -4.02 -1.51 8.10
CA ILE A 387 -4.88 -2.68 7.86
C ILE A 387 -5.47 -3.22 9.17
N ILE A 388 -4.68 -3.25 10.25
CA ILE A 388 -5.13 -3.77 11.55
C ILE A 388 -5.92 -2.75 12.36
N GLY A 389 -5.94 -1.47 11.94
CA GLY A 389 -6.73 -0.42 12.58
C GLY A 389 -6.14 0.13 13.88
N ASP A 390 -4.81 0.15 14.03
CA ASP A 390 -4.17 0.74 15.21
C ASP A 390 -4.47 2.24 15.34
N ASP A 391 -4.84 2.68 16.54
CA ASP A 391 -5.09 4.10 16.86
C ASP A 391 -3.79 4.86 17.14
N VAL A 392 -3.00 5.07 16.09
CA VAL A 392 -1.71 5.75 16.20
C VAL A 392 -1.87 7.20 16.65
N VAL A 393 -2.91 7.88 16.17
CA VAL A 393 -3.16 9.30 16.50
C VAL A 393 -3.47 9.46 17.99
N GLY A 394 -4.35 8.60 18.53
CA GLY A 394 -4.69 8.60 19.95
C GLY A 394 -3.49 8.31 20.84
N VAL A 395 -2.70 7.28 20.49
CA VAL A 395 -1.48 6.93 21.25
C VAL A 395 -0.46 8.08 21.25
N CYS A 396 -0.22 8.74 20.11
CA CYS A 396 0.70 9.87 20.02
C CYS A 396 0.22 11.06 20.89
N ALA A 397 -1.07 11.39 20.80
CA ALA A 397 -1.66 12.48 21.57
C ALA A 397 -1.58 12.23 23.08
N ASP A 398 -1.85 11.01 23.53
CA ASP A 398 -1.72 10.62 24.94
C ASP A 398 -0.27 10.75 25.42
N CYS A 399 0.69 10.20 24.66
CA CYS A 399 2.11 10.28 25.01
C CYS A 399 2.62 11.74 25.08
N GLU A 400 2.21 12.60 24.13
CA GLU A 400 2.55 14.02 24.17
C GLU A 400 1.99 14.72 25.39
N LYS A 401 0.72 14.45 25.75
CA LYS A 401 0.06 14.99 26.93
C LYS A 401 0.72 14.55 28.24
N GLU A 402 1.15 13.29 28.31
CA GLU A 402 1.83 12.72 29.49
C GLU A 402 3.27 13.27 29.66
N ASN A 403 3.88 13.82 28.59
CA ASN A 403 5.24 14.32 28.57
C ASN A 403 5.31 15.81 28.13
N PRO A 404 4.91 16.77 28.98
CA PRO A 404 4.90 18.19 28.63
C PRO A 404 6.26 18.72 28.18
N GLY A 405 6.28 19.48 27.09
CA GLY A 405 7.51 20.04 26.50
C GLY A 405 8.16 19.14 25.45
N HIS A 406 7.56 18.00 25.14
CA HIS A 406 7.92 17.14 24.04
C HIS A 406 6.85 17.19 22.94
N ARG A 407 7.23 16.81 21.71
CA ARG A 407 6.34 16.69 20.55
C ARG A 407 6.33 15.24 20.06
N VAL A 408 5.14 14.70 19.85
CA VAL A 408 4.94 13.36 19.29
C VAL A 408 3.99 13.47 18.10
N ILE A 409 4.54 13.47 16.91
CA ILE A 409 3.85 13.83 15.68
C ILE A 409 3.51 12.57 14.88
N PRO A 410 2.23 12.20 14.75
CA PRO A 410 1.80 11.07 13.93
C PRO A 410 1.90 11.43 12.44
N VAL A 411 2.43 10.50 11.63
CA VAL A 411 2.61 10.61 10.19
C VAL A 411 1.89 9.44 9.53
N ILE A 412 0.62 9.61 9.24
CA ILE A 412 -0.26 8.53 8.74
C ILE A 412 -0.05 8.37 7.24
N ALA A 413 0.91 7.52 6.87
CA ALA A 413 1.42 7.42 5.53
C ALA A 413 1.50 5.97 5.05
N ASP A 414 0.36 5.31 4.91
CA ASP A 414 0.31 3.99 4.30
C ASP A 414 0.20 4.07 2.77
N GLY A 415 0.89 3.17 2.07
CA GLY A 415 0.89 3.14 0.60
C GLY A 415 -0.38 2.52 0.00
N ILE A 416 -1.30 2.00 0.81
CA ILE A 416 -2.53 1.34 0.34
C ILE A 416 -3.67 2.35 0.24
N LEU A 417 -3.92 3.12 1.30
CA LEU A 417 -5.03 4.06 1.38
C LEU A 417 -4.63 5.47 0.91
N ASN A 418 -3.41 5.89 1.22
CA ASN A 418 -2.92 7.24 0.94
C ASN A 418 -2.21 7.37 -0.43
N GLY A 419 -2.15 6.29 -1.22
CA GLY A 419 -1.60 6.31 -2.57
C GLY A 419 -0.07 6.24 -2.64
N GLY A 420 0.50 6.73 -3.76
CA GLY A 420 1.93 6.65 -4.03
C GLY A 420 2.78 7.70 -3.31
N ALA A 421 4.08 7.67 -3.54
CA ALA A 421 5.06 8.53 -2.89
C ALA A 421 4.73 10.03 -2.97
N SER A 422 4.19 10.50 -4.11
CA SER A 422 3.84 11.93 -4.29
C SER A 422 2.67 12.38 -3.41
N GLN A 423 1.68 11.52 -3.16
CA GLN A 423 0.56 11.84 -2.28
C GLN A 423 1.01 11.82 -0.82
N CYS A 424 1.78 10.81 -0.45
CA CYS A 424 2.32 10.68 0.91
C CYS A 424 3.36 11.75 1.24
N TYR A 425 4.06 12.33 0.25
CA TYR A 425 4.97 13.46 0.48
C TYR A 425 4.27 14.64 1.17
N MET A 426 3.06 14.98 0.74
CA MET A 426 2.28 16.05 1.38
C MET A 426 1.94 15.75 2.85
N ILE A 427 1.73 14.47 3.20
CA ILE A 427 1.54 14.06 4.60
C ILE A 427 2.80 14.38 5.42
N GLY A 428 3.97 14.10 4.87
CA GLY A 428 5.25 14.45 5.52
C GLY A 428 5.44 15.98 5.67
N ILE A 429 5.08 16.75 4.65
CA ILE A 429 5.11 18.23 4.73
C ILE A 429 4.15 18.73 5.82
N GLN A 430 2.94 18.20 5.90
CA GLN A 430 1.97 18.56 6.92
C GLN A 430 2.50 18.23 8.33
N ALA A 431 3.03 17.03 8.51
CA ALA A 431 3.58 16.60 9.79
C ALA A 431 4.79 17.45 10.23
N THR A 432 5.76 17.68 9.33
CA THR A 432 6.92 18.51 9.66
C THR A 432 6.54 19.98 9.87
N SER A 433 5.51 20.46 9.18
CA SER A 433 5.04 21.84 9.32
C SER A 433 4.46 22.16 10.72
N GLU A 434 4.11 21.14 11.51
CA GLU A 434 3.72 21.33 12.90
C GLU A 434 4.85 21.85 13.82
N LEU A 435 6.09 21.81 13.33
CA LEU A 435 7.23 22.42 14.02
C LEU A 435 7.38 23.92 13.75
N ILE A 436 6.65 24.48 12.79
CA ILE A 436 6.80 25.89 12.38
C ILE A 436 6.18 26.79 13.45
N ASP A 437 6.95 27.79 13.84
CA ASP A 437 6.52 28.82 14.79
C ASP A 437 5.71 29.89 14.07
N ASP A 438 4.45 30.02 14.44
CA ASP A 438 3.49 30.93 13.82
C ASP A 438 3.74 32.42 14.19
N ASP A 439 4.49 32.69 15.25
CA ASP A 439 4.71 34.05 15.77
C ASP A 439 5.90 34.77 15.09
N ILE A 440 6.62 34.10 14.19
CA ILE A 440 7.78 34.65 13.51
C ILE A 440 7.36 35.54 12.33
N LEU A 441 7.90 36.75 12.29
CA LEU A 441 7.65 37.71 11.19
C LEU A 441 8.65 37.49 10.04
N PRO A 442 8.20 37.70 8.77
CA PRO A 442 9.03 37.57 7.60
C PRO A 442 10.12 38.67 7.52
N GLU A 443 11.31 38.28 7.05
CA GLU A 443 12.45 39.17 6.79
C GLU A 443 12.66 39.28 5.27
N LYS A 444 12.77 40.49 4.77
CA LYS A 444 12.98 40.74 3.33
C LYS A 444 14.30 40.09 2.86
N GLY A 445 14.25 39.43 1.71
CA GLY A 445 15.40 38.79 1.08
C GLY A 445 15.73 37.39 1.62
N LEU A 446 15.02 36.88 2.63
CA LEU A 446 15.11 35.47 3.03
C LEU A 446 14.10 34.62 2.23
N ILE A 447 14.53 33.45 1.80
CA ILE A 447 13.70 32.50 1.06
C ILE A 447 13.79 31.10 1.66
N ASN A 448 12.74 30.30 1.49
CA ASN A 448 12.82 28.86 1.65
C ASN A 448 12.91 28.18 0.29
N LEU A 449 13.66 27.10 0.18
CA LEU A 449 13.68 26.21 -0.97
C LEU A 449 12.85 24.97 -0.69
N ILE A 450 11.93 24.65 -1.59
CA ILE A 450 11.02 23.51 -1.49
C ILE A 450 11.49 22.41 -2.42
N GLY A 451 11.59 21.16 -1.90
CA GLY A 451 11.95 19.98 -2.71
C GLY A 451 13.44 19.91 -3.03
N TYR A 452 14.28 20.49 -2.16
CA TYR A 452 15.72 20.38 -2.28
C TYR A 452 16.14 18.93 -1.95
N TYR A 453 16.71 18.25 -2.94
CA TYR A 453 17.32 16.93 -2.74
C TYR A 453 18.83 17.08 -2.66
N LYS A 454 19.38 16.91 -1.48
CA LYS A 454 20.81 16.99 -1.20
C LYS A 454 21.54 15.70 -1.59
N ASN A 455 21.31 15.21 -2.77
CA ASN A 455 21.45 13.79 -3.04
C ASN A 455 22.68 13.36 -3.83
N THR A 456 23.53 14.26 -4.27
CA THR A 456 24.75 13.86 -5.01
C THR A 456 25.87 14.88 -4.85
N ASP A 457 27.13 14.43 -4.94
CA ASP A 457 28.33 15.29 -4.96
C ASP A 457 28.26 16.47 -5.97
N PRO A 458 27.61 16.33 -7.14
CA PRO A 458 27.35 17.46 -8.02
C PRO A 458 26.46 18.55 -7.42
N VAL A 459 25.58 18.22 -6.47
CA VAL A 459 24.68 19.18 -5.81
C VAL A 459 25.45 20.14 -4.87
N ALA A 460 26.56 19.73 -4.29
CA ALA A 460 27.39 20.63 -3.49
C ALA A 460 27.93 21.80 -4.34
N ARG A 461 28.43 21.52 -5.55
CA ARG A 461 28.87 22.55 -6.50
C ARG A 461 27.72 23.40 -7.04
N ALA A 462 26.58 22.76 -7.29
CA ALA A 462 25.35 23.43 -7.67
C ALA A 462 24.83 24.36 -6.58
N HIS A 463 25.11 24.05 -5.30
CA HIS A 463 24.76 24.91 -4.18
C HIS A 463 25.53 26.22 -4.22
N ASP A 464 26.83 26.20 -4.52
CA ASP A 464 27.63 27.41 -4.65
C ASP A 464 27.13 28.30 -5.81
N ASP A 465 26.77 27.71 -6.94
CA ASP A 465 26.20 28.43 -8.07
C ASP A 465 24.83 29.04 -7.73
N LEU A 466 24.00 28.26 -7.01
CA LEU A 466 22.69 28.72 -6.53
C LEU A 466 22.82 29.89 -5.56
N GLU A 467 23.72 29.78 -4.56
CA GLU A 467 23.98 30.90 -3.65
C GLU A 467 24.48 32.15 -4.37
N HIS A 468 25.32 31.98 -5.40
CA HIS A 468 25.78 33.08 -6.23
C HIS A 468 24.62 33.76 -6.99
N ILE A 469 23.77 32.97 -7.67
CA ILE A 469 22.59 33.48 -8.40
C ILE A 469 21.62 34.19 -7.44
N LEU A 470 21.31 33.55 -6.29
CA LEU A 470 20.44 34.12 -5.26
C LEU A 470 21.04 35.40 -4.68
N GLY A 471 22.35 35.43 -4.41
CA GLY A 471 23.06 36.61 -3.90
C GLY A 471 22.98 37.80 -4.86
N LEU A 472 23.12 37.55 -6.15
CA LEU A 472 22.91 38.57 -7.17
C LEU A 472 21.44 39.08 -7.21
N ALA A 473 20.48 38.22 -6.94
CA ALA A 473 19.06 38.58 -6.79
C ALA A 473 18.75 39.26 -5.45
N GLY A 474 19.72 39.43 -4.55
CA GLY A 474 19.53 39.98 -3.20
C GLY A 474 18.83 39.01 -2.23
N LEU A 475 18.91 37.72 -2.50
CA LEU A 475 18.24 36.66 -1.76
C LEU A 475 19.23 35.80 -0.97
N ARG A 476 18.78 35.23 0.14
CA ARG A 476 19.54 34.31 0.98
C ARG A 476 18.63 33.17 1.44
N ILE A 477 19.19 31.98 1.55
CA ILE A 477 18.45 30.78 1.97
C ILE A 477 18.22 30.79 3.49
N ASN A 478 16.96 30.71 3.90
CA ASN A 478 16.54 30.53 5.27
C ASN A 478 16.46 29.04 5.62
N THR A 479 15.65 28.27 4.89
CA THR A 479 15.36 26.86 5.17
C THR A 479 15.28 26.07 3.86
N LEU A 480 15.71 24.80 3.94
CA LEU A 480 15.66 23.83 2.85
C LEU A 480 14.69 22.72 3.23
N ILE A 481 13.61 22.50 2.48
CA ILE A 481 12.73 21.34 2.67
C ILE A 481 13.27 20.18 1.84
N GLY A 482 13.57 19.06 2.48
CA GLY A 482 14.21 17.89 1.88
C GLY A 482 15.74 17.87 2.06
N SER A 483 16.27 18.53 3.10
CA SER A 483 17.68 18.49 3.46
C SER A 483 17.86 18.48 4.96
N TYR A 484 18.97 17.90 5.44
CA TYR A 484 19.30 17.83 6.85
C TYR A 484 19.33 19.18 7.54
N GLN A 485 18.54 19.32 8.61
CA GLN A 485 18.47 20.52 9.43
C GLN A 485 17.92 20.23 10.83
N THR A 486 18.14 21.13 11.76
CA THR A 486 17.59 21.01 13.11
C THR A 486 16.13 21.49 13.16
N SER A 487 15.35 20.97 14.11
CA SER A 487 13.99 21.44 14.40
C SER A 487 13.96 22.95 14.67
N GLY A 488 14.96 23.48 15.36
CA GLY A 488 15.08 24.92 15.63
C GLY A 488 15.35 25.80 14.40
N ARG A 489 15.96 25.25 13.33
CA ARG A 489 16.07 25.93 12.04
C ARG A 489 14.75 25.83 11.28
N PHE A 490 14.15 24.65 11.26
CA PHE A 490 12.88 24.39 10.58
C PHE A 490 11.73 25.21 11.17
N SER A 491 11.69 25.38 12.49
CA SER A 491 10.67 26.22 13.16
C SER A 491 10.66 27.67 12.67
N LYS A 492 11.81 28.19 12.21
CA LYS A 492 11.95 29.54 11.68
C LYS A 492 11.56 29.68 10.20
N MET A 493 10.89 28.70 9.64
CA MET A 493 10.55 28.69 8.22
C MET A 493 9.73 29.90 7.81
N LYS A 494 8.83 30.39 8.67
CA LYS A 494 8.00 31.57 8.44
C LYS A 494 8.79 32.90 8.37
N ARG A 495 10.05 32.89 8.74
CA ARG A 495 10.96 34.03 8.58
C ARG A 495 11.24 34.37 7.11
N ALA A 496 11.03 33.43 6.19
CA ALA A 496 11.24 33.67 4.77
C ALA A 496 10.14 34.61 4.20
N SER A 497 10.54 35.49 3.28
CA SER A 497 9.63 36.36 2.55
C SER A 497 8.92 35.67 1.39
N MET A 498 9.44 34.50 0.94
CA MET A 498 8.82 33.66 -0.09
C MET A 498 9.36 32.22 -0.07
N ASN A 499 8.56 31.32 -0.65
CA ASN A 499 8.92 29.93 -0.90
C ASN A 499 9.22 29.75 -2.39
N ILE A 500 10.40 29.20 -2.73
CA ILE A 500 10.84 28.97 -4.12
C ILE A 500 11.00 27.47 -4.34
N PRO A 501 10.43 26.85 -5.39
CA PRO A 501 10.65 25.45 -5.70
C PRO A 501 12.07 25.22 -6.20
N PHE A 502 12.70 24.11 -5.78
CA PHE A 502 14.02 23.71 -6.26
C PHE A 502 13.96 23.13 -7.67
N ALA A 503 12.89 22.41 -7.98
CA ALA A 503 12.65 21.86 -9.30
C ALA A 503 11.19 22.04 -9.70
N GLU A 504 10.94 22.10 -11.00
CA GLU A 504 9.59 22.14 -11.52
C GLU A 504 8.89 20.80 -11.25
N SER A 505 7.82 20.86 -10.45
CA SER A 505 6.94 19.70 -10.25
C SER A 505 5.61 20.14 -9.67
N LYS A 506 4.54 19.44 -10.05
CA LYS A 506 3.22 19.63 -9.41
C LYS A 506 3.24 19.40 -7.89
N LEU A 507 4.20 18.63 -7.41
CA LEU A 507 4.37 18.36 -6.00
C LEU A 507 4.97 19.56 -5.27
N SER A 508 6.00 20.20 -5.85
CA SER A 508 6.58 21.44 -5.34
C SER A 508 5.54 22.57 -5.31
N GLU A 509 4.71 22.68 -6.36
CA GLU A 509 3.62 23.65 -6.40
C GLU A 509 2.59 23.38 -5.27
N LYS A 510 2.11 22.14 -5.12
CA LYS A 510 1.18 21.80 -4.03
C LYS A 510 1.76 22.10 -2.65
N CYS A 511 3.04 21.81 -2.44
CA CYS A 511 3.73 22.10 -1.20
C CYS A 511 3.81 23.62 -0.97
N GLY A 512 4.23 24.39 -1.98
CA GLY A 512 4.32 25.84 -1.90
C GLY A 512 2.99 26.53 -1.63
N ARG A 513 1.91 26.09 -2.31
CA ARG A 513 0.56 26.58 -2.08
C ARG A 513 0.05 26.27 -0.68
N TYR A 514 0.28 25.04 -0.20
CA TYR A 514 -0.08 24.66 1.18
C TYR A 514 0.62 25.58 2.21
N LEU A 515 1.91 25.86 2.03
CA LEU A 515 2.67 26.71 2.93
C LEU A 515 2.22 28.18 2.86
N GLU A 516 1.84 28.66 1.67
CA GLU A 516 1.25 29.99 1.48
C GLU A 516 -0.11 30.11 2.18
N GLU A 517 -1.00 29.15 1.97
CA GLU A 517 -2.34 29.12 2.58
C GLU A 517 -2.28 29.00 4.11
N ARG A 518 -1.38 28.17 4.62
CA ARG A 518 -1.31 27.84 6.06
C ARG A 518 -0.52 28.88 6.86
N PHE A 519 0.57 29.43 6.31
CA PHE A 519 1.52 30.28 7.01
C PHE A 519 1.67 31.69 6.43
N GLY A 520 1.02 31.96 5.30
CA GLY A 520 1.08 33.27 4.66
C GLY A 520 2.40 33.60 3.94
N THR A 521 3.33 32.65 3.82
CA THR A 521 4.60 32.84 3.10
C THR A 521 4.37 32.64 1.60
N PRO A 522 4.48 33.68 0.76
CA PRO A 522 4.12 33.61 -0.67
C PRO A 522 4.88 32.53 -1.43
N TYR A 523 4.20 31.86 -2.36
CA TYR A 523 4.82 30.92 -3.28
C TYR A 523 5.25 31.62 -4.57
N PHE A 524 6.54 31.50 -4.91
CA PHE A 524 7.07 31.97 -6.19
C PHE A 524 7.02 30.81 -7.21
N PRO A 525 6.30 30.94 -8.34
CA PRO A 525 5.98 29.81 -9.21
C PRO A 525 7.12 29.34 -10.12
N HIS A 526 8.28 30.04 -10.13
CA HIS A 526 9.42 29.67 -10.94
C HIS A 526 10.48 28.97 -10.09
N HIS A 527 10.86 27.77 -10.51
CA HIS A 527 11.91 26.99 -9.85
C HIS A 527 13.29 27.65 -10.04
N VAL A 528 14.27 27.23 -9.21
CA VAL A 528 15.64 27.71 -9.36
C VAL A 528 16.22 27.26 -10.71
N PRO A 529 16.95 28.14 -11.43
CA PRO A 529 17.26 27.89 -12.84
C PRO A 529 18.47 26.97 -13.04
N VAL A 530 18.44 26.24 -14.14
CA VAL A 530 19.57 25.45 -14.66
C VAL A 530 19.91 25.96 -16.07
N GLY A 531 21.18 26.30 -16.33
CA GLY A 531 21.60 26.89 -17.58
C GLY A 531 21.28 28.39 -17.70
N MET A 532 21.73 29.01 -18.79
CA MET A 532 21.67 30.47 -18.94
C MET A 532 20.30 30.97 -19.37
N ILE A 533 19.60 30.19 -20.23
CA ILE A 533 18.27 30.58 -20.74
C ILE A 533 17.28 30.73 -19.58
N GLN A 534 17.21 29.73 -18.72
CA GLN A 534 16.35 29.80 -17.55
C GLN A 534 16.82 30.84 -16.54
N THR A 535 18.13 31.01 -16.36
CA THR A 535 18.67 32.00 -15.42
C THR A 535 18.30 33.40 -15.81
N GLU A 536 18.34 33.73 -17.11
CA GLU A 536 17.93 35.06 -17.59
C GLU A 536 16.43 35.31 -17.32
N GLN A 537 15.57 34.37 -17.65
CA GLN A 537 14.15 34.46 -17.42
C GLN A 537 13.83 34.59 -15.92
N TRP A 538 14.44 33.73 -15.12
CA TRP A 538 14.26 33.71 -13.66
C TRP A 538 14.69 35.02 -13.01
N MET A 539 15.83 35.58 -13.43
CA MET A 539 16.31 36.89 -12.93
C MET A 539 15.36 38.01 -13.25
N ARG A 540 14.70 37.98 -14.40
CA ARG A 540 13.69 38.98 -14.77
C ARG A 540 12.43 38.85 -13.90
N GLU A 541 11.94 37.62 -13.68
CA GLU A 541 10.74 37.39 -12.86
C GLU A 541 10.99 37.71 -11.38
N ILE A 542 12.12 37.25 -10.82
CA ILE A 542 12.45 37.56 -9.42
C ILE A 542 12.72 39.05 -9.20
N GLY A 543 13.29 39.74 -10.20
CA GLY A 543 13.49 41.18 -10.18
C GLY A 543 12.19 41.95 -10.02
N LYS A 544 11.11 41.52 -10.69
CA LYS A 544 9.78 42.11 -10.51
C LYS A 544 9.28 41.99 -9.06
N VAL A 545 9.43 40.80 -8.48
CA VAL A 545 8.97 40.53 -7.10
C VAL A 545 9.82 41.27 -6.07
N THR A 546 11.13 41.37 -6.28
CA THR A 546 12.06 42.06 -5.37
C THR A 546 12.08 43.56 -5.58
N SER A 547 11.41 44.08 -6.64
CA SER A 547 11.42 45.49 -7.07
C SER A 547 12.83 45.98 -7.45
N MET A 548 13.60 45.13 -8.12
CA MET A 548 14.93 45.46 -8.63
C MET A 548 14.78 46.29 -9.92
N PRO A 549 15.55 47.40 -10.12
CA PRO A 549 15.53 48.16 -11.35
C PRO A 549 15.98 47.34 -12.59
N ASP A 550 15.38 47.58 -13.74
CA ASP A 550 15.64 46.84 -14.99
C ASP A 550 17.09 46.95 -15.48
N ASP A 551 17.73 48.11 -15.28
CA ASP A 551 19.13 48.35 -15.60
C ASP A 551 20.07 47.51 -14.70
N GLU A 552 19.73 47.38 -13.42
CA GLU A 552 20.44 46.54 -12.48
C GLU A 552 20.28 45.05 -12.80
N ILE A 553 19.05 44.62 -13.15
CA ILE A 553 18.77 43.24 -13.59
C ILE A 553 19.62 42.93 -14.83
N THR A 554 19.62 43.80 -15.84
CA THR A 554 20.37 43.61 -17.07
C THR A 554 21.87 43.50 -16.85
N LYS A 555 22.43 44.32 -15.94
CA LYS A 555 23.85 44.27 -15.55
C LYS A 555 24.19 42.94 -14.88
N LYS A 556 23.34 42.46 -13.96
CA LYS A 556 23.55 41.18 -13.26
C LYS A 556 23.44 39.99 -14.19
N ILE A 557 22.50 40.01 -15.15
CA ILE A 557 22.40 38.99 -16.19
C ILE A 557 23.70 38.96 -17.04
N GLY A 558 24.26 40.15 -17.37
CA GLY A 558 25.56 40.23 -18.07
C GLY A 558 26.68 39.52 -17.34
N SER A 559 26.81 39.76 -16.02
CA SER A 559 27.82 39.06 -15.19
C SER A 559 27.60 37.53 -15.12
N LEU A 560 26.34 37.12 -15.05
CA LEU A 560 26.01 35.68 -15.06
C LEU A 560 26.34 35.03 -16.40
N LYS A 561 26.16 35.74 -17.50
CA LYS A 561 26.50 35.26 -18.84
C LYS A 561 28.02 35.10 -19.04
N GLU A 562 28.83 36.02 -18.52
CA GLU A 562 30.28 35.87 -18.49
C GLU A 562 30.69 34.64 -17.71
N PHE A 563 30.15 34.44 -16.54
CA PHE A 563 30.39 33.26 -15.71
C PHE A 563 29.94 31.95 -16.38
N TYR A 564 28.79 31.95 -17.05
CA TYR A 564 28.31 30.82 -17.85
C TYR A 564 29.28 30.48 -18.99
N ASP A 565 29.73 31.46 -19.76
CA ASP A 565 30.65 31.24 -20.86
C ASP A 565 31.97 30.65 -20.41
N GLU A 566 32.51 31.10 -19.25
CA GLU A 566 33.69 30.49 -18.61
C GLU A 566 33.44 29.01 -18.25
N CYS A 567 32.28 28.68 -17.68
CA CYS A 567 31.94 27.31 -17.33
C CYS A 567 31.85 26.39 -18.54
N MET A 568 31.32 26.90 -19.67
CA MET A 568 31.05 26.12 -20.90
C MET A 568 32.25 26.01 -21.81
N GLU A 569 33.32 26.79 -21.67
CA GLU A 569 34.47 26.83 -22.58
C GLU A 569 35.08 25.45 -22.81
N GLY A 570 35.22 24.63 -21.76
CA GLY A 570 35.84 23.30 -21.84
C GLY A 570 35.03 22.23 -22.59
N ILE A 571 33.74 22.44 -22.81
CA ILE A 571 32.83 21.47 -23.45
C ILE A 571 32.25 21.94 -24.79
N ARG A 572 32.38 23.23 -25.12
CA ARG A 572 31.81 23.85 -26.34
C ARG A 572 32.25 23.16 -27.60
N GLY A 573 31.32 22.68 -28.45
CA GLY A 573 31.57 22.02 -29.72
C GLY A 573 32.25 20.65 -29.65
N LYS A 574 32.39 20.03 -28.45
CA LYS A 574 33.16 18.79 -28.29
C LYS A 574 32.41 17.52 -28.75
N THR A 575 31.16 17.62 -29.10
CA THR A 575 30.32 16.49 -29.53
C THR A 575 29.62 16.75 -30.87
N VAL A 576 30.17 17.63 -31.69
CA VAL A 576 29.64 17.94 -33.02
C VAL A 576 29.50 16.66 -33.86
N GLY A 577 28.33 16.47 -34.45
CA GLY A 577 28.00 15.30 -35.27
C GLY A 577 27.52 14.08 -34.47
N LYS A 578 27.47 14.14 -33.13
CA LYS A 578 26.92 13.09 -32.29
C LYS A 578 25.41 13.23 -32.14
N THR A 579 24.73 12.11 -31.91
CA THR A 579 23.27 12.02 -31.74
C THR A 579 22.90 11.46 -30.39
N THR A 580 21.79 11.92 -29.83
CA THR A 580 21.26 11.42 -28.56
C THR A 580 19.76 11.26 -28.61
N LEU A 581 19.28 10.28 -27.82
CA LEU A 581 17.88 10.12 -27.45
C LEU A 581 17.71 10.54 -25.99
N ILE A 582 16.68 11.31 -25.67
CA ILE A 582 16.37 11.69 -24.30
C ILE A 582 15.19 10.84 -23.80
N TYR A 583 15.40 10.08 -22.72
CA TYR A 583 14.35 9.38 -22.00
C TYR A 583 13.91 10.23 -20.83
N ALA A 584 12.81 10.96 -21.00
CA ALA A 584 12.34 11.99 -20.09
C ALA A 584 11.21 11.50 -19.19
N TYR A 585 11.27 11.83 -17.91
CA TYR A 585 10.19 11.60 -16.94
C TYR A 585 9.26 12.80 -16.80
N GLU A 586 8.12 12.59 -16.17
CA GLU A 586 7.09 13.58 -15.91
C GLU A 586 7.56 14.86 -15.23
N SER A 587 8.58 14.78 -14.40
CA SER A 587 9.13 15.89 -13.62
C SER A 587 10.51 16.33 -14.08
N MET A 588 10.92 15.92 -15.26
CA MET A 588 12.27 16.19 -15.76
C MET A 588 12.24 17.41 -16.66
N ASP A 589 12.90 18.46 -16.23
CA ASP A 589 13.13 19.63 -17.08
C ASP A 589 14.16 19.28 -18.15
N ILE A 590 13.76 19.36 -19.41
CA ILE A 590 14.61 19.07 -20.57
C ILE A 590 15.20 20.33 -21.21
N SER A 591 14.78 21.54 -20.81
CA SER A 591 15.20 22.78 -21.46
C SER A 591 16.71 23.00 -21.36
N TRP A 592 17.32 22.75 -20.23
CA TRP A 592 18.76 22.83 -20.04
C TRP A 592 19.53 21.76 -20.86
N MET A 593 18.93 20.60 -21.16
CA MET A 593 19.54 19.57 -21.99
C MET A 593 19.59 20.02 -23.46
N LEU A 594 18.56 20.73 -23.90
CA LEU A 594 18.52 21.32 -25.22
C LEU A 594 19.56 22.46 -25.34
N GLU A 595 19.66 23.33 -24.34
CA GLU A 595 20.71 24.34 -24.23
C GLU A 595 22.11 23.70 -24.27
N LEU A 596 22.33 22.61 -23.51
CA LEU A 596 23.58 21.88 -23.50
C LEU A 596 23.88 21.27 -24.89
N SER A 597 22.86 20.77 -25.59
CA SER A 597 23.02 20.22 -26.94
C SER A 597 23.56 21.25 -27.93
N GLU A 598 23.05 22.48 -27.84
CA GLU A 598 23.53 23.60 -28.67
C GLU A 598 24.97 23.97 -28.31
N VAL A 599 25.30 24.07 -27.02
CA VAL A 599 26.66 24.37 -26.56
C VAL A 599 27.68 23.32 -27.01
N MET A 600 27.35 22.04 -26.87
CA MET A 600 28.24 20.91 -27.16
C MET A 600 28.23 20.50 -28.62
N GLY A 601 27.16 20.78 -29.38
CA GLY A 601 27.00 20.47 -30.79
C GLY A 601 26.44 19.07 -31.08
N PHE A 602 25.90 18.34 -30.11
CA PHE A 602 25.21 17.09 -30.40
C PHE A 602 23.75 17.34 -30.79
N LYS A 603 23.16 16.42 -31.55
CA LYS A 603 21.75 16.53 -31.96
C LYS A 603 20.84 15.63 -31.13
N VAL A 604 19.80 16.19 -30.57
CA VAL A 604 18.70 15.41 -29.98
C VAL A 604 17.80 14.92 -31.12
N ILE A 605 17.71 13.61 -31.31
CA ILE A 605 16.99 13.01 -32.45
C ILE A 605 15.58 12.59 -32.10
N GLU A 606 15.32 12.28 -30.81
CA GLU A 606 14.00 11.92 -30.30
C GLU A 606 13.93 12.09 -28.79
N ILE A 607 12.72 12.41 -28.28
CA ILE A 607 12.41 12.40 -26.87
C ILE A 607 11.39 11.30 -26.62
N VAL A 608 11.69 10.38 -25.71
CA VAL A 608 10.84 9.25 -25.33
C VAL A 608 10.32 9.48 -23.92
N CYS A 609 9.00 9.53 -23.76
CA CYS A 609 8.35 9.74 -22.46
C CYS A 609 7.63 8.46 -22.01
N PRO A 610 7.90 7.92 -20.80
CA PRO A 610 7.14 6.81 -20.26
C PRO A 610 5.68 7.20 -20.03
N THR A 611 4.80 6.21 -20.07
CA THR A 611 3.37 6.38 -19.81
C THR A 611 3.10 7.07 -18.50
N VAL A 612 2.01 7.82 -18.51
CA VAL A 612 1.27 8.33 -17.36
C VAL A 612 1.68 9.71 -16.93
N THR A 613 1.25 10.64 -17.63
CA THR A 613 0.68 11.91 -17.15
C THR A 613 0.72 12.92 -18.26
N LYS A 614 -0.25 13.79 -18.24
CA LYS A 614 -0.31 14.92 -19.15
C LYS A 614 0.95 15.78 -18.92
N TRP A 615 1.96 15.54 -19.70
CA TRP A 615 3.10 16.41 -19.82
C TRP A 615 2.58 17.77 -20.34
N THR A 616 2.50 18.73 -19.49
CA THR A 616 2.45 20.12 -19.87
C THR A 616 3.91 20.52 -20.12
N ILE A 617 4.39 20.30 -21.33
CA ILE A 617 5.55 21.03 -21.82
C ILE A 617 5.03 22.46 -21.91
N GLU A 618 5.61 23.39 -21.18
CA GLU A 618 5.26 24.79 -21.25
C GLU A 618 5.40 25.31 -22.68
N SER A 619 4.57 26.26 -23.08
CA SER A 619 4.49 26.76 -24.46
C SER A 619 5.85 27.17 -25.03
N ASP A 620 6.72 27.71 -24.21
CA ASP A 620 8.04 28.24 -24.62
C ASP A 620 9.05 27.12 -24.93
N VAL A 621 8.98 26.00 -24.24
CA VAL A 621 9.81 24.82 -24.54
C VAL A 621 9.30 24.12 -25.80
N MET A 622 7.97 24.12 -26.04
CA MET A 622 7.38 23.54 -27.26
C MET A 622 7.86 24.24 -28.53
N ASP A 623 8.15 25.52 -28.49
CA ASP A 623 8.65 26.24 -29.65
C ASP A 623 10.07 25.80 -30.03
N ASN A 624 10.90 25.45 -29.06
CA ASN A 624 12.28 24.98 -29.26
C ASN A 624 12.38 23.51 -29.67
N ILE A 625 11.33 22.70 -29.46
CA ILE A 625 11.32 21.26 -29.76
C ILE A 625 10.38 20.88 -30.90
N LYS A 626 9.83 21.84 -31.65
CA LYS A 626 8.86 21.60 -32.75
C LYS A 626 9.32 20.58 -33.74
N ASP A 627 10.64 20.50 -33.97
CA ASP A 627 11.25 19.62 -34.97
C ASP A 627 11.78 18.30 -34.34
N ILE A 628 11.66 18.09 -33.03
CA ILE A 628 12.11 16.87 -32.36
C ILE A 628 10.93 15.91 -32.18
N PRO A 629 10.97 14.69 -32.75
CA PRO A 629 9.92 13.70 -32.52
C PRO A 629 9.77 13.35 -31.05
N ILE A 630 8.51 13.28 -30.56
CA ILE A 630 8.18 12.92 -29.18
C ILE A 630 7.35 11.64 -29.19
N VAL A 631 7.90 10.55 -28.64
CA VAL A 631 7.17 9.28 -28.42
C VAL A 631 6.59 9.30 -27.02
N ARG A 632 5.27 9.33 -26.95
CA ARG A 632 4.52 9.32 -25.67
C ARG A 632 4.08 7.91 -25.33
N ASP A 633 3.77 7.70 -24.05
CA ASP A 633 3.27 6.41 -23.57
C ASP A 633 4.21 5.23 -23.85
N ALA A 634 5.52 5.49 -23.86
CA ALA A 634 6.53 4.50 -24.15
C ALA A 634 6.91 3.68 -22.90
N ASN A 635 6.79 2.36 -23.01
CA ASN A 635 7.38 1.44 -22.04
C ASN A 635 8.85 1.12 -22.41
N LEU A 636 9.52 0.30 -21.59
CA LEU A 636 10.91 -0.11 -21.84
C LEU A 636 11.10 -0.87 -23.17
N ASN A 637 10.09 -1.58 -23.66
CA ASN A 637 10.19 -2.29 -24.93
C ASN A 637 10.17 -1.31 -26.10
N ILE A 638 9.28 -0.32 -26.06
CA ILE A 638 9.24 0.78 -27.04
C ILE A 638 10.57 1.54 -27.02
N LEU A 639 11.11 1.84 -25.84
CA LEU A 639 12.42 2.48 -25.73
C LEU A 639 13.52 1.63 -26.41
N LYS A 640 13.53 0.31 -26.16
CA LYS A 640 14.47 -0.63 -26.82
C LYS A 640 14.35 -0.61 -28.34
N GLU A 641 13.11 -0.67 -28.84
CA GLU A 641 12.83 -0.63 -30.28
C GLU A 641 13.31 0.69 -30.88
N ARG A 642 13.01 1.82 -30.26
CA ARG A 642 13.45 3.13 -30.74
C ARG A 642 14.97 3.29 -30.74
N MET A 643 15.62 2.79 -29.68
CA MET A 643 17.08 2.82 -29.58
C MET A 643 17.75 1.93 -30.66
N ALA A 644 17.17 0.76 -30.93
CA ALA A 644 17.69 -0.13 -32.02
C ALA A 644 17.45 0.45 -33.41
N GLU A 645 16.33 1.16 -33.61
CA GLU A 645 15.99 1.77 -34.91
C GLU A 645 16.81 3.03 -35.20
N LEU A 646 17.02 3.87 -34.17
CA LEU A 646 17.67 5.18 -34.33
C LEU A 646 19.20 5.13 -34.14
N ASP A 647 19.71 4.10 -33.47
CA ASP A 647 21.12 3.88 -33.15
C ASP A 647 21.85 5.16 -32.66
N PRO A 648 21.38 5.79 -31.54
CA PRO A 648 22.01 7.01 -31.07
C PRO A 648 23.41 6.75 -30.53
N ASP A 649 24.31 7.71 -30.65
CA ASP A 649 25.67 7.62 -30.09
C ASP A 649 25.65 7.48 -28.56
N PHE A 650 24.64 8.07 -27.88
CA PHE A 650 24.40 7.92 -26.44
C PHE A 650 22.96 8.27 -26.11
N THR A 651 22.57 7.98 -24.87
CA THR A 651 21.22 8.28 -24.37
C THR A 651 21.30 9.03 -23.03
N ILE A 652 20.44 10.04 -22.87
CA ILE A 652 20.25 10.73 -21.61
C ILE A 652 19.00 10.18 -20.96
N GLY A 653 19.12 9.62 -19.74
CA GLY A 653 17.97 9.04 -19.04
C GLY A 653 18.36 8.36 -17.74
N ILE A 654 17.42 7.81 -16.99
CA ILE A 654 17.72 7.15 -15.71
C ILE A 654 18.52 5.87 -15.94
N SER A 655 19.72 5.85 -15.39
CA SER A 655 20.74 4.83 -15.61
C SER A 655 20.32 3.41 -15.19
N ALA A 656 19.54 3.25 -14.11
CA ALA A 656 19.19 1.93 -13.59
C ALA A 656 18.36 1.06 -14.58
N TYR A 657 17.59 1.69 -15.46
CA TYR A 657 16.74 1.00 -16.43
C TYR A 657 17.41 0.88 -17.80
N VAL A 658 18.12 1.91 -18.21
CA VAL A 658 18.67 2.00 -19.53
C VAL A 658 20.06 1.33 -19.61
N SER A 659 20.81 1.28 -18.50
CA SER A 659 22.07 0.51 -18.44
C SER A 659 21.86 -1.00 -18.59
N SER A 660 20.69 -1.53 -18.20
CA SER A 660 20.33 -2.93 -18.45
C SER A 660 20.13 -3.25 -19.95
N LEU A 661 20.04 -2.24 -20.80
CA LEU A 661 19.85 -2.36 -22.24
C LEU A 661 21.17 -2.45 -23.02
N GLY A 662 22.30 -2.38 -22.33
CA GLY A 662 23.64 -2.48 -22.95
C GLY A 662 24.05 -1.25 -23.77
N ILE A 663 23.36 -0.11 -23.57
CA ILE A 663 23.57 1.11 -24.35
C ILE A 663 24.19 2.20 -23.46
N ARG A 664 25.00 3.05 -24.06
CA ARG A 664 25.63 4.20 -23.42
C ARG A 664 24.56 5.16 -22.87
N THR A 665 24.38 5.16 -21.58
CA THR A 665 23.40 6.03 -20.94
C THR A 665 24.07 6.86 -19.87
N ILE A 666 23.68 8.12 -19.81
CA ILE A 666 24.08 9.03 -18.76
C ILE A 666 22.85 9.55 -18.01
N SER A 667 22.89 9.46 -16.67
CA SER A 667 21.82 9.99 -15.84
C SER A 667 21.95 11.49 -15.63
N PRO A 668 20.88 12.25 -15.85
CA PRO A 668 20.83 13.68 -15.60
C PRO A 668 20.61 14.01 -14.11
N ASP A 669 20.36 13.01 -13.26
CA ASP A 669 20.00 13.19 -11.83
C ASP A 669 21.09 13.94 -11.02
N SER A 670 22.26 14.11 -11.58
CA SER A 670 23.39 14.82 -10.98
C SER A 670 23.49 16.30 -11.35
N VAL A 671 22.56 16.80 -12.18
CA VAL A 671 22.58 18.22 -12.58
C VAL A 671 21.68 19.02 -11.65
N GLY A 672 22.28 19.95 -10.94
CA GLY A 672 21.59 20.90 -10.07
C GLY A 672 21.57 22.32 -10.66
N PRO A 673 21.04 23.30 -9.90
CA PRO A 673 20.97 24.69 -10.33
C PRO A 673 22.32 25.29 -10.76
N GLY A 674 22.26 26.30 -11.62
CA GLY A 674 23.45 27.03 -12.06
C GLY A 674 24.11 26.43 -13.29
N PHE A 675 25.44 26.57 -13.40
CA PHE A 675 26.18 26.34 -14.63
C PHE A 675 27.25 25.25 -14.52
N ARG A 676 27.95 25.14 -13.37
CA ARG A 676 29.05 24.19 -13.18
C ARG A 676 28.59 22.75 -13.24
N SER A 677 27.44 22.43 -12.66
CA SER A 677 26.89 21.07 -12.68
C SER A 677 26.51 20.66 -14.11
N MET A 678 26.00 21.57 -14.91
CA MET A 678 25.69 21.38 -16.33
C MET A 678 27.00 21.14 -17.13
N ALA A 679 28.03 21.94 -16.88
CA ALA A 679 29.34 21.78 -17.51
C ALA A 679 30.01 20.43 -17.14
N ASP A 680 29.92 20.01 -15.88
CA ASP A 680 30.44 18.73 -15.42
C ASP A 680 29.65 17.55 -16.05
N PHE A 681 28.36 17.69 -16.24
CA PHE A 681 27.56 16.71 -16.99
C PHE A 681 28.06 16.61 -18.46
N GLY A 682 28.32 17.74 -19.09
CA GLY A 682 28.94 17.78 -20.44
C GLY A 682 30.31 17.09 -20.49
N LYS A 683 31.18 17.28 -19.48
CA LYS A 683 32.46 16.55 -19.36
C LYS A 683 32.26 15.04 -19.22
N ARG A 684 31.23 14.62 -18.47
CA ARG A 684 30.89 13.19 -18.34
C ARG A 684 30.46 12.59 -19.69
N ILE A 685 29.66 13.30 -20.48
CA ILE A 685 29.31 12.89 -21.86
C ILE A 685 30.60 12.71 -22.69
N ILE A 686 31.50 13.68 -22.67
CA ILE A 686 32.77 13.60 -23.40
C ILE A 686 33.60 12.39 -22.99
N ASN A 687 33.73 12.16 -21.68
CA ASN A 687 34.47 11.02 -21.15
C ASN A 687 33.84 9.69 -21.53
N MET A 688 32.53 9.57 -21.50
CA MET A 688 31.78 8.39 -21.90
C MET A 688 32.05 8.07 -23.39
N LEU A 689 31.96 9.07 -24.26
CA LEU A 689 32.22 8.91 -25.69
C LEU A 689 33.70 8.61 -26.03
N ARG A 690 34.67 9.04 -25.20
CA ARG A 690 36.09 8.78 -25.37
C ARG A 690 36.50 7.37 -24.97
N LEU A 691 35.88 6.80 -23.93
CA LEU A 691 36.23 5.47 -23.44
C LEU A 691 36.05 4.37 -24.48
N GLU A 692 35.23 4.58 -25.48
CA GLU A 692 35.07 3.61 -26.61
C GLU A 692 36.06 3.81 -27.75
N ALA A 693 36.56 4.99 -27.95
CA ALA A 693 37.63 5.17 -28.98
C ALA A 693 38.92 4.42 -28.56
N LEU A 694 38.94 3.86 -27.33
CA LEU A 694 40.03 3.07 -26.77
C LEU A 694 39.75 1.57 -26.72
N GLN A 695 38.51 1.12 -26.98
CA GLN A 695 38.11 -0.29 -27.19
C GLN A 695 38.03 -0.66 -28.65
#